data_b8d9f7c9d854c6dd1c2dcb1924beb613
#
_entry.id   b8d9f7c9d854c6dd1c2dcb1924beb613
#
_cell.length_a   1.000
_cell.length_b   1.000
_cell.length_c   1.000
_cell.angle_alpha   90.00
_cell.angle_beta   90.00
_cell.angle_gamma   90.00
#
_symmetry.space_group_name_H-M   'P 1'
#
loop_
_entity.id
_entity.type
_entity.pdbx_description
1 polymer ?
#
loop_
_entity_poly.entity_id
_entity_poly.type
_entity_poly.pdbx_seq_one_letter_code
_entity_poly.pdbx_strand_id
1 'polypeptide(L)'
;MPKNVELELALQFIENTDRNLFITGKAGTGKTTFLHSVKEKSLKRMVVVAPTGVAAINAKGVTIHSFFQMPFGPILPNQIAHTSNQQRRFSKTKIDIIKSLDLVIIDEISMVRADVLDGIDQVLRRYKNKDKVFGGVQILMIGDLQQLAPVVKPNEWSLLKEYYNTVYFFSAKAYQAAAVISIELQHIYRQKNEDFIKILNEIRNDQLSENSAKILNNRYQPAFSAHKDEEYITLTTHNNRASLINDSELNKLTTKNYFFKAEVSGKFNENAYPNDEKLALKVGAQVMFIKNDSSPEKRYYNGKIGIITAISRENVTVQCANEIDEIVTEKEQWDTVNYSIDEKTKELKEDIVGSFSQIPLRLAWAITIHKSQGLTFNKAIIDAEASFAHGQTYVALSRCTSLEGLVLKTPISSSAIINDHTVQIFSKEVEENHPDESVLTASEIQFQLNLISELFDYQSFLYPVTRLIDIYYKNRTSIKGDVIEHLQLIKDEGIVALMKVSNGFRNQLNTISKEGVLPENSSQIQDRFKKAVDYFLTESIKNIVQPIASLSFSSDNKAVKKDFTTQFDKLQEVLSEKVFALKKMTEGFKVQSYLKIRAAAVLQKTAPSKKKKLSSKRDPILALGLRELRDDISKAENIPHFQIFTQETLYAICDSLPRTEKELLKVNGMGKIRVKKYGDEILELIETYCKENRINAFNEQKKEDKKSTKQISFELFKKGLSIKEIARERSLTSGTVESHLASYIPSGEVDILELIPLKKYQKMIKEIEAVEYKNLTHLKENVDKSYSFMELRMVLLSLNQ
;
A
#
# COMPACT_ATOMS: atom_id res chain seq x y z
N MET A 1 27.59 1.77 16.51
CA MET A 1 27.42 3.17 16.08
C MET A 1 26.99 3.94 17.32
N PRO A 2 27.47 5.15 17.57
CA PRO A 2 26.95 5.97 18.65
C PRO A 2 25.44 6.13 18.47
N LYS A 3 24.68 6.04 19.57
CA LYS A 3 23.22 6.27 19.53
C LYS A 3 23.00 7.71 19.09
N ASN A 4 22.23 7.89 18.02
CA ASN A 4 21.82 9.21 17.58
C ASN A 4 20.59 9.59 18.39
N VAL A 5 20.76 10.52 19.32
CA VAL A 5 19.73 10.94 20.27
C VAL A 5 18.49 11.52 19.58
N GLU A 6 18.71 12.31 18.52
CA GLU A 6 17.61 12.92 17.76
C GLU A 6 16.76 11.88 17.03
N LEU A 7 17.39 10.82 16.49
CA LEU A 7 16.66 9.74 15.85
C LEU A 7 15.88 8.88 16.85
N GLU A 8 16.42 8.69 18.06
CA GLU A 8 15.74 7.97 19.14
C GLU A 8 14.53 8.77 19.64
N LEU A 9 14.71 10.06 19.85
CA LEU A 9 13.64 10.98 20.22
C LEU A 9 12.53 11.01 19.15
N ALA A 10 12.90 11.13 17.89
CA ALA A 10 11.95 11.09 16.78
C ALA A 10 11.14 9.78 16.75
N LEU A 11 11.80 8.65 16.99
CA LEU A 11 11.13 7.35 17.04
C LEU A 11 10.14 7.26 18.21
N GLN A 12 10.50 7.79 19.39
CA GLN A 12 9.61 7.84 20.55
C GLN A 12 8.36 8.69 20.25
N PHE A 13 8.51 9.86 19.65
CA PHE A 13 7.36 10.66 19.21
C PHE A 13 6.47 9.94 18.21
N ILE A 14 7.06 9.19 17.27
CA ILE A 14 6.30 8.42 16.28
C ILE A 14 5.51 7.30 16.95
N GLU A 15 6.14 6.50 17.81
CA GLU A 15 5.51 5.32 18.40
C GLU A 15 4.51 5.64 19.52
N ASN A 16 4.85 6.63 20.36
CA ASN A 16 4.17 6.84 21.64
C ASN A 16 3.26 8.07 21.64
N THR A 17 3.18 8.82 20.52
CA THR A 17 2.35 10.04 20.47
C THR A 17 1.54 10.11 19.17
N ASP A 18 0.57 11.03 19.10
CA ASP A 18 -0.15 11.42 17.86
C ASP A 18 0.35 12.78 17.31
N ARG A 19 1.49 13.28 17.79
CA ARG A 19 2.06 14.57 17.33
C ARG A 19 2.57 14.45 15.91
N ASN A 20 2.25 15.46 15.09
CA ASN A 20 2.81 15.57 13.76
C ASN A 20 4.29 15.98 13.86
N LEU A 21 5.14 15.39 13.04
CA LEU A 21 6.58 15.65 13.07
C LEU A 21 7.10 16.14 11.73
N PHE A 22 8.06 17.06 11.82
CA PHE A 22 8.94 17.43 10.72
C PHE A 22 10.37 17.06 11.09
N ILE A 23 10.93 16.09 10.37
CA ILE A 23 12.32 15.66 10.53
C ILE A 23 13.13 16.28 9.40
N THR A 24 14.03 17.18 9.76
CA THR A 24 14.95 17.83 8.84
C THR A 24 16.38 17.47 9.18
N GLY A 25 17.32 17.99 8.42
CA GLY A 25 18.74 17.81 8.63
C GLY A 25 19.51 17.86 7.32
N LYS A 26 20.80 18.03 7.43
CA LYS A 26 21.72 18.19 6.31
C LYS A 26 21.73 16.96 5.38
N ALA A 27 22.28 17.13 4.18
CA ALA A 27 22.48 16.00 3.29
C ALA A 27 23.39 14.95 3.97
N GLY A 28 23.01 13.66 3.95
CA GLY A 28 23.82 12.62 4.55
C GLY A 28 23.58 12.36 6.05
N THR A 29 22.57 12.96 6.69
CA THR A 29 22.22 12.70 8.10
C THR A 29 21.39 11.44 8.35
N GLY A 30 21.14 10.61 7.33
CA GLY A 30 20.49 9.30 7.50
C GLY A 30 18.96 9.34 7.45
N LYS A 31 18.31 10.43 6.98
CA LYS A 31 16.84 10.56 6.89
C LYS A 31 16.15 9.37 6.22
N THR A 32 16.63 8.93 5.07
CA THR A 32 16.05 7.79 4.33
C THR A 32 16.22 6.47 5.07
N THR A 33 17.36 6.26 5.71
CA THR A 33 17.62 5.08 6.56
C THR A 33 16.65 5.06 7.75
N PHE A 34 16.41 6.22 8.36
CA PHE A 34 15.44 6.37 9.44
C PHE A 34 14.02 6.02 8.97
N LEU A 35 13.59 6.56 7.81
CA LEU A 35 12.30 6.21 7.20
C LEU A 35 12.12 4.69 7.07
N HIS A 36 13.12 3.99 6.52
CA HIS A 36 13.05 2.54 6.40
C HIS A 36 12.99 1.84 7.75
N SER A 37 13.75 2.31 8.74
CA SER A 37 13.70 1.77 10.12
C SER A 37 12.32 1.96 10.76
N VAL A 38 11.67 3.11 10.56
CA VAL A 38 10.29 3.34 11.02
C VAL A 38 9.33 2.38 10.34
N LYS A 39 9.45 2.22 9.02
CA LYS A 39 8.60 1.31 8.24
C LYS A 39 8.70 -0.15 8.70
N GLU A 40 9.88 -0.59 9.11
CA GLU A 40 10.12 -1.96 9.56
C GLU A 40 9.71 -2.23 11.01
N LYS A 41 9.85 -1.23 11.89
CA LYS A 41 9.69 -1.42 13.33
C LYS A 41 8.37 -0.95 13.89
N SER A 42 7.73 0.03 13.28
CA SER A 42 6.52 0.62 13.81
C SER A 42 5.33 -0.30 13.70
N LEU A 43 4.52 -0.32 14.76
CA LEU A 43 3.24 -1.03 14.80
C LEU A 43 2.07 -0.21 14.26
N LYS A 44 2.30 1.07 13.92
CA LYS A 44 1.28 1.96 13.35
C LYS A 44 0.99 1.56 11.91
N ARG A 45 -0.27 1.61 11.52
CA ARG A 45 -0.67 1.45 10.12
C ARG A 45 -0.28 2.67 9.35
N MET A 46 0.63 2.51 8.43
CA MET A 46 1.22 3.63 7.74
C MET A 46 1.16 3.49 6.22
N VAL A 47 1.24 4.63 5.58
CA VAL A 47 1.54 4.75 4.15
C VAL A 47 2.71 5.69 3.98
N VAL A 48 3.60 5.34 3.05
CA VAL A 48 4.71 6.20 2.64
C VAL A 48 4.37 6.84 1.31
N VAL A 49 4.46 8.15 1.24
CA VAL A 49 4.20 8.92 0.03
C VAL A 49 5.34 9.90 -0.26
N ALA A 50 5.52 10.24 -1.53
CA ALA A 50 6.53 11.20 -1.97
C ALA A 50 6.02 12.05 -3.15
N PRO A 51 6.60 13.24 -3.40
CA PRO A 51 6.14 14.14 -4.47
C PRO A 51 6.42 13.61 -5.88
N THR A 52 7.50 12.85 -6.08
CA THR A 52 7.92 12.33 -7.38
C THR A 52 7.94 10.82 -7.43
N GLY A 53 7.86 10.24 -8.65
CA GLY A 53 7.93 8.79 -8.83
C GLY A 53 9.25 8.19 -8.34
N VAL A 54 10.37 8.86 -8.62
CA VAL A 54 11.70 8.40 -8.18
C VAL A 54 11.83 8.41 -6.65
N ALA A 55 11.41 9.51 -6.00
CA ALA A 55 11.40 9.58 -4.54
C ALA A 55 10.48 8.50 -3.92
N ALA A 56 9.30 8.27 -4.52
CA ALA A 56 8.37 7.24 -4.05
C ALA A 56 8.98 5.83 -4.14
N ILE A 57 9.68 5.51 -5.23
CA ILE A 57 10.38 4.23 -5.39
C ILE A 57 11.50 4.08 -4.33
N ASN A 58 12.31 5.12 -4.13
CA ASN A 58 13.39 5.11 -3.14
C ASN A 58 12.87 4.94 -1.71
N ALA A 59 11.74 5.58 -1.39
CA ALA A 59 11.06 5.46 -0.10
C ALA A 59 10.27 4.15 0.04
N LYS A 60 10.23 3.30 -1.00
CA LYS A 60 9.36 2.12 -1.10
C LYS A 60 7.89 2.46 -0.80
N GLY A 61 7.40 3.51 -1.44
CA GLY A 61 6.06 4.05 -1.25
C GLY A 61 5.38 4.37 -2.58
N VAL A 62 4.42 5.28 -2.56
CA VAL A 62 3.66 5.72 -3.73
C VAL A 62 3.70 7.25 -3.86
N THR A 63 3.35 7.79 -5.03
CA THR A 63 3.28 9.25 -5.16
C THR A 63 2.06 9.83 -4.43
N ILE A 64 2.19 11.04 -3.87
CA ILE A 64 1.11 11.79 -3.21
C ILE A 64 -0.13 11.84 -4.11
N HIS A 65 0.04 12.26 -5.37
CA HIS A 65 -1.06 12.38 -6.34
C HIS A 65 -1.76 11.04 -6.60
N SER A 66 -1.03 9.94 -6.67
CA SER A 66 -1.61 8.60 -6.85
C SER A 66 -2.37 8.14 -5.62
N PHE A 67 -1.78 8.29 -4.42
CA PHE A 67 -2.40 7.80 -3.20
C PHE A 67 -3.66 8.59 -2.85
N PHE A 68 -3.59 9.92 -2.88
CA PHE A 68 -4.71 10.78 -2.52
C PHE A 68 -5.60 11.14 -3.71
N GLN A 69 -5.34 10.58 -4.91
CA GLN A 69 -6.08 10.83 -6.17
C GLN A 69 -6.26 12.32 -6.47
N MET A 70 -5.20 13.10 -6.23
CA MET A 70 -5.19 14.53 -6.45
C MET A 70 -5.02 14.88 -7.93
N PRO A 71 -5.62 15.98 -8.40
CA PRO A 71 -5.37 16.50 -9.73
C PRO A 71 -3.94 17.03 -9.84
N PHE A 72 -3.40 17.08 -11.05
CA PHE A 72 -2.18 17.82 -11.34
C PHE A 72 -2.53 19.31 -11.47
N GLY A 73 -1.64 20.17 -10.99
CA GLY A 73 -1.83 21.63 -11.00
C GLY A 73 -2.20 22.19 -9.63
N PRO A 74 -2.58 23.49 -9.54
CA PRO A 74 -2.90 24.16 -8.29
C PRO A 74 -4.22 23.64 -7.68
N ILE A 75 -4.20 23.44 -6.37
CA ILE A 75 -5.35 22.97 -5.58
C ILE A 75 -5.90 24.15 -4.80
N LEU A 76 -6.97 24.78 -5.30
CA LEU A 76 -7.54 25.96 -4.65
C LEU A 76 -8.57 25.56 -3.60
N PRO A 77 -8.56 26.19 -2.39
CA PRO A 77 -9.48 25.86 -1.30
C PRO A 77 -10.97 25.94 -1.67
N ASN A 78 -11.34 26.90 -2.52
CA ASN A 78 -12.74 27.13 -2.92
C ASN A 78 -13.23 26.20 -4.03
N GLN A 79 -12.36 25.65 -4.85
CA GLN A 79 -12.76 24.75 -5.95
C GLN A 79 -13.09 23.34 -5.46
N ILE A 80 -12.51 22.90 -4.38
CA ILE A 80 -12.75 21.56 -3.83
C ILE A 80 -14.15 21.43 -3.24
N ALA A 81 -14.72 22.52 -2.74
CA ALA A 81 -16.10 22.55 -2.25
C ALA A 81 -17.14 22.41 -3.39
N HIS A 82 -16.85 22.89 -4.60
CA HIS A 82 -17.76 22.87 -5.75
C HIS A 82 -17.57 21.68 -6.71
N THR A 83 -16.43 21.01 -6.72
CA THR A 83 -16.14 19.86 -7.60
C THR A 83 -16.63 18.51 -7.04
N SER A 84 -17.48 18.52 -6.02
CA SER A 84 -18.00 17.32 -5.35
C SER A 84 -18.71 16.32 -6.30
N ASN A 85 -19.13 16.73 -7.49
CA ASN A 85 -19.82 15.88 -8.47
C ASN A 85 -18.91 15.27 -9.56
N GLN A 86 -17.66 15.74 -9.74
CA GLN A 86 -16.75 15.26 -10.79
C GLN A 86 -15.48 14.59 -10.27
N GLN A 87 -15.20 14.63 -8.96
CA GLN A 87 -14.07 13.93 -8.40
C GLN A 87 -14.29 12.41 -8.45
N ARG A 88 -13.28 11.69 -8.95
CA ARG A 88 -13.24 10.23 -8.93
C ARG A 88 -13.56 9.73 -7.52
N ARG A 89 -14.68 9.04 -7.37
CA ARG A 89 -15.06 8.45 -6.08
C ARG A 89 -14.02 7.40 -5.71
N PHE A 90 -13.44 7.53 -4.52
CA PHE A 90 -12.59 6.48 -3.99
C PHE A 90 -13.33 5.15 -3.94
N SER A 91 -12.63 4.06 -4.27
CA SER A 91 -13.17 2.72 -4.05
C SER A 91 -13.41 2.47 -2.56
N LYS A 92 -14.32 1.57 -2.23
CA LYS A 92 -14.59 1.20 -0.83
C LYS A 92 -13.31 0.79 -0.12
N THR A 93 -12.50 -0.06 -0.75
CA THR A 93 -11.19 -0.50 -0.22
C THR A 93 -10.28 0.68 0.10
N LYS A 94 -10.21 1.68 -0.78
CA LYS A 94 -9.37 2.87 -0.57
C LYS A 94 -9.85 3.71 0.61
N ILE A 95 -11.16 3.86 0.75
CA ILE A 95 -11.76 4.55 1.90
C ILE A 95 -11.43 3.82 3.21
N ASP A 96 -11.54 2.49 3.20
CA ASP A 96 -11.23 1.66 4.37
C ASP A 96 -9.75 1.75 4.76
N ILE A 97 -8.84 1.78 3.77
CA ILE A 97 -7.42 2.04 3.99
C ILE A 97 -7.23 3.39 4.68
N ILE A 98 -7.78 4.49 4.11
CA ILE A 98 -7.63 5.83 4.70
C ILE A 98 -8.18 5.88 6.13
N LYS A 99 -9.33 5.26 6.38
CA LYS A 99 -9.91 5.18 7.73
C LYS A 99 -9.03 4.41 8.71
N SER A 100 -8.30 3.41 8.25
CA SER A 100 -7.43 2.60 9.10
C SER A 100 -6.09 3.24 9.42
N LEU A 101 -5.66 4.28 8.70
CA LEU A 101 -4.34 4.89 8.86
C LEU A 101 -4.13 5.50 10.23
N ASP A 102 -2.99 5.21 10.83
CA ASP A 102 -2.47 5.85 12.04
C ASP A 102 -1.37 6.87 11.71
N LEU A 103 -0.60 6.61 10.64
CA LEU A 103 0.55 7.40 10.24
C LEU A 103 0.61 7.58 8.71
N VAL A 104 0.93 8.78 8.26
CA VAL A 104 1.33 9.06 6.88
C VAL A 104 2.75 9.62 6.90
N ILE A 105 3.66 8.97 6.19
CA ILE A 105 5.03 9.45 6.01
C ILE A 105 5.13 10.14 4.66
N ILE A 106 5.57 11.39 4.67
CA ILE A 106 5.81 12.19 3.46
C ILE A 106 7.30 12.41 3.33
N ASP A 107 7.93 11.69 2.41
CA ASP A 107 9.35 11.85 2.11
C ASP A 107 9.56 12.99 1.11
N GLU A 108 10.74 13.63 1.14
CA GLU A 108 11.10 14.81 0.33
C GLU A 108 10.06 15.93 0.42
N ILE A 109 9.64 16.25 1.65
CA ILE A 109 8.61 17.27 1.92
C ILE A 109 9.00 18.66 1.40
N SER A 110 10.30 18.95 1.26
CA SER A 110 10.81 20.22 0.70
C SER A 110 10.27 20.51 -0.70
N MET A 111 9.95 19.47 -1.47
CA MET A 111 9.39 19.58 -2.81
C MET A 111 7.86 19.62 -2.85
N VAL A 112 7.19 19.54 -1.70
CA VAL A 112 5.72 19.54 -1.59
C VAL A 112 5.21 20.96 -1.42
N ARG A 113 4.29 21.38 -2.31
CA ARG A 113 3.65 22.68 -2.22
C ARG A 113 2.65 22.76 -1.07
N ALA A 114 2.42 23.99 -0.56
CA ALA A 114 1.44 24.24 0.51
C ALA A 114 0.03 23.73 0.16
N ASP A 115 -0.44 23.99 -1.04
CA ASP A 115 -1.76 23.54 -1.53
C ASP A 115 -1.89 22.02 -1.60
N VAL A 116 -0.80 21.32 -1.91
CA VAL A 116 -0.79 19.85 -1.94
C VAL A 116 -0.91 19.29 -0.53
N LEU A 117 -0.23 19.89 0.46
CA LEU A 117 -0.35 19.46 1.86
C LEU A 117 -1.75 19.71 2.42
N ASP A 118 -2.36 20.88 2.10
CA ASP A 118 -3.76 21.14 2.45
C ASP A 118 -4.71 20.17 1.73
N GLY A 119 -4.39 19.75 0.51
CA GLY A 119 -5.14 18.73 -0.20
C GLY A 119 -5.10 17.37 0.50
N ILE A 120 -3.95 16.97 1.06
CA ILE A 120 -3.82 15.76 1.91
C ILE A 120 -4.73 15.88 3.13
N ASP A 121 -4.68 17.03 3.84
CA ASP A 121 -5.55 17.30 5.00
C ASP A 121 -7.03 17.13 4.66
N GLN A 122 -7.47 17.73 3.56
CA GLN A 122 -8.87 17.67 3.14
C GLN A 122 -9.34 16.24 2.85
N VAL A 123 -8.51 15.43 2.18
CA VAL A 123 -8.83 14.02 1.92
C VAL A 123 -8.92 13.24 3.24
N LEU A 124 -7.97 13.43 4.15
CA LEU A 124 -7.97 12.75 5.43
C LEU A 124 -9.16 13.18 6.31
N ARG A 125 -9.47 14.48 6.39
CA ARG A 125 -10.65 14.99 7.10
C ARG A 125 -11.95 14.43 6.53
N ARG A 126 -12.08 14.38 5.20
CA ARG A 126 -13.28 13.88 4.52
C ARG A 126 -13.63 12.44 4.88
N TYR A 127 -12.63 11.58 4.99
CA TYR A 127 -12.86 10.14 5.15
C TYR A 127 -12.63 9.63 6.58
N LYS A 128 -11.93 10.37 7.44
CA LYS A 128 -11.64 9.92 8.80
C LYS A 128 -12.32 10.81 9.87
N ASN A 129 -11.87 12.03 10.06
CA ASN A 129 -12.48 12.96 11.03
C ASN A 129 -12.39 14.40 10.50
N LYS A 130 -13.55 15.01 10.22
CA LYS A 130 -13.65 16.36 9.64
C LYS A 130 -13.16 17.48 10.58
N ASP A 131 -13.24 17.25 11.88
CA ASP A 131 -12.97 18.27 12.91
C ASP A 131 -11.50 18.30 13.35
N LYS A 132 -10.72 17.24 13.03
CA LYS A 132 -9.30 17.13 13.38
C LYS A 132 -8.42 17.42 12.17
N VAL A 133 -7.33 18.14 12.37
CA VAL A 133 -6.30 18.36 11.34
C VAL A 133 -5.78 16.99 10.89
N PHE A 134 -5.56 16.82 9.60
CA PHE A 134 -5.20 15.57 8.95
C PHE A 134 -6.13 14.39 9.30
N GLY A 135 -7.38 14.70 9.63
CA GLY A 135 -8.34 13.67 10.07
C GLY A 135 -7.96 12.97 11.37
N GLY A 136 -7.00 13.49 12.13
CA GLY A 136 -6.41 12.86 13.32
C GLY A 136 -5.40 11.75 12.98
N VAL A 137 -4.89 11.71 11.77
CA VAL A 137 -3.74 10.86 11.37
C VAL A 137 -2.47 11.61 11.71
N GLN A 138 -1.50 10.92 12.31
CA GLN A 138 -0.18 11.48 12.52
C GLN A 138 0.55 11.65 11.19
N ILE A 139 1.16 12.80 10.95
CA ILE A 139 1.97 13.06 9.75
C ILE A 139 3.43 13.14 10.14
N LEU A 140 4.26 12.33 9.48
CA LEU A 140 5.71 12.40 9.55
C LEU A 140 6.22 12.99 8.24
N MET A 141 6.72 14.23 8.30
CA MET A 141 7.30 14.95 7.18
C MET A 141 8.82 14.83 7.25
N ILE A 142 9.46 14.34 6.18
CA ILE A 142 10.91 14.15 6.11
C ILE A 142 11.45 14.94 4.93
N GLY A 143 12.48 15.78 5.15
CA GLY A 143 13.13 16.54 4.08
C GLY A 143 14.19 17.49 4.55
N ASP A 144 14.81 18.19 3.61
CA ASP A 144 15.80 19.23 3.85
C ASP A 144 15.41 20.46 3.03
N LEU A 145 14.94 21.51 3.70
CA LEU A 145 14.46 22.73 3.07
C LEU A 145 15.52 23.51 2.28
N GLN A 146 16.80 23.28 2.58
CA GLN A 146 17.92 23.86 1.84
C GLN A 146 18.25 23.06 0.57
N GLN A 147 17.54 21.96 0.31
CA GLN A 147 17.61 21.23 -0.95
C GLN A 147 16.62 21.81 -1.96
N LEU A 148 16.00 20.96 -2.79
CA LEU A 148 15.16 21.45 -3.88
C LEU A 148 13.81 21.98 -3.39
N ALA A 149 13.47 23.15 -3.88
CA ALA A 149 12.17 23.79 -3.65
C ALA A 149 11.05 23.15 -4.49
N PRO A 150 9.77 23.35 -4.11
CA PRO A 150 8.64 22.97 -4.94
C PRO A 150 8.67 23.67 -6.29
N VAL A 151 8.36 22.94 -7.36
CA VAL A 151 8.26 23.52 -8.69
C VAL A 151 6.87 24.10 -8.89
N VAL A 152 6.82 25.42 -9.16
CA VAL A 152 5.58 26.16 -9.43
C VAL A 152 5.77 27.03 -10.66
N LYS A 153 4.84 26.99 -11.58
CA LYS A 153 4.85 27.88 -12.74
C LYS A 153 4.34 29.26 -12.35
N PRO A 154 4.81 30.37 -12.99
CA PRO A 154 4.38 31.72 -12.66
C PRO A 154 2.86 31.92 -12.69
N ASN A 155 2.17 31.34 -13.65
CA ASN A 155 0.70 31.36 -13.75
C ASN A 155 0.00 30.57 -12.62
N GLU A 156 0.60 29.48 -12.13
CA GLU A 156 0.06 28.74 -10.99
C GLU A 156 0.27 29.52 -9.69
N TRP A 157 1.46 30.15 -9.51
CA TRP A 157 1.74 30.94 -8.34
C TRP A 157 0.82 32.18 -8.24
N SER A 158 0.49 32.82 -9.37
CA SER A 158 -0.44 33.94 -9.37
C SER A 158 -1.81 33.61 -8.76
N LEU A 159 -2.25 32.33 -8.83
CA LEU A 159 -3.47 31.84 -8.22
C LEU A 159 -3.28 31.43 -6.74
N LEU A 160 -2.13 30.86 -6.41
CA LEU A 160 -1.86 30.33 -5.08
C LEU A 160 -1.49 31.40 -4.06
N LYS A 161 -0.83 32.50 -4.50
CA LYS A 161 -0.40 33.59 -3.62
C LYS A 161 -1.53 34.32 -2.89
N GLU A 162 -2.78 34.19 -3.35
CA GLU A 162 -3.95 34.72 -2.67
C GLU A 162 -4.30 33.94 -1.38
N TYR A 163 -3.81 32.69 -1.28
CA TYR A 163 -4.13 31.76 -0.20
C TYR A 163 -2.94 31.39 0.67
N TYR A 164 -1.70 31.53 0.13
CA TYR A 164 -0.47 31.08 0.76
C TYR A 164 0.62 32.15 0.66
N ASN A 165 1.32 32.38 1.76
CA ASN A 165 2.43 33.35 1.80
C ASN A 165 3.64 32.88 1.00
N THR A 166 3.90 31.58 0.96
CA THR A 166 4.98 30.94 0.21
C THR A 166 4.52 29.66 -0.47
N VAL A 167 5.33 29.15 -1.38
CA VAL A 167 5.06 27.86 -2.07
C VAL A 167 5.29 26.66 -1.17
N TYR A 168 6.06 26.81 -0.10
CA TYR A 168 6.54 25.72 0.74
C TYR A 168 5.44 25.14 1.64
N PHE A 169 5.58 23.88 1.99
CA PHE A 169 4.62 23.11 2.80
C PHE A 169 4.30 23.78 4.15
N PHE A 170 5.25 24.48 4.77
CA PHE A 170 5.04 25.14 6.05
C PHE A 170 4.08 26.35 5.97
N SER A 171 3.78 26.86 4.78
CA SER A 171 2.70 27.83 4.54
C SER A 171 1.32 27.20 4.43
N ALA A 172 1.19 25.87 4.41
CA ALA A 172 -0.09 25.20 4.38
C ALA A 172 -0.88 25.50 5.66
N LYS A 173 -2.18 25.74 5.53
CA LYS A 173 -3.08 26.02 6.67
C LYS A 173 -3.13 24.83 7.62
N ALA A 174 -3.10 23.62 7.07
CA ALA A 174 -3.04 22.40 7.85
C ALA A 174 -1.75 22.30 8.68
N TYR A 175 -0.59 22.67 8.12
CA TYR A 175 0.66 22.69 8.85
C TYR A 175 0.61 23.65 10.05
N GLN A 176 0.16 24.86 9.81
CA GLN A 176 0.06 25.91 10.83
C GLN A 176 -0.91 25.53 11.98
N ALA A 177 -1.99 24.82 11.64
CA ALA A 177 -2.96 24.34 12.62
C ALA A 177 -2.54 23.06 13.35
N ALA A 178 -1.53 22.34 12.86
CA ALA A 178 -1.18 20.99 13.32
C ALA A 178 -0.22 20.97 14.52
N ALA A 179 0.29 22.10 15.00
CA ALA A 179 1.28 22.18 16.07
C ALA A 179 2.41 21.16 15.89
N VAL A 180 3.08 21.22 14.75
CA VAL A 180 4.11 20.26 14.32
C VAL A 180 5.35 20.36 15.21
N ILE A 181 5.88 19.23 15.63
CA ILE A 181 7.18 19.14 16.32
C ILE A 181 8.27 18.97 15.27
N SER A 182 9.28 19.81 15.32
CA SER A 182 10.42 19.78 14.39
C SER A 182 11.66 19.23 15.08
N ILE A 183 12.35 18.29 14.43
CA ILE A 183 13.59 17.69 14.92
C ILE A 183 14.63 17.78 13.82
N GLU A 184 15.74 18.48 14.07
CA GLU A 184 16.86 18.55 13.14
C GLU A 184 17.94 17.53 13.48
N LEU A 185 18.27 16.65 12.52
CA LEU A 185 19.35 15.68 12.64
C LEU A 185 20.69 16.35 12.42
N GLN A 186 21.57 16.31 13.44
CA GLN A 186 22.85 17.01 13.40
C GLN A 186 23.99 16.15 12.83
N HIS A 187 23.98 14.84 13.07
CA HIS A 187 25.10 13.98 12.70
C HIS A 187 25.12 13.64 11.20
N ILE A 188 26.24 13.96 10.54
CA ILE A 188 26.45 13.69 9.11
C ILE A 188 27.24 12.38 8.93
N TYR A 189 26.69 11.42 8.19
CA TYR A 189 27.32 10.13 7.92
C TYR A 189 28.04 10.07 6.57
N ARG A 190 27.68 10.94 5.61
CA ARG A 190 28.14 10.88 4.22
C ARG A 190 29.54 11.43 4.04
N GLN A 191 29.82 12.62 4.56
CA GLN A 191 31.11 13.31 4.44
C GLN A 191 31.94 13.07 5.71
N LYS A 192 33.28 12.95 5.55
CA LYS A 192 34.23 12.77 6.66
C LYS A 192 35.19 13.93 6.80
N ASN A 193 35.39 14.74 5.72
CA ASN A 193 36.31 15.87 5.71
C ASN A 193 35.65 17.07 6.36
N GLU A 194 36.19 17.58 7.45
CA GLU A 194 35.62 18.69 8.24
C GLU A 194 35.59 20.00 7.45
N ASP A 195 36.61 20.28 6.64
CA ASP A 195 36.64 21.48 5.81
C ASP A 195 35.51 21.45 4.76
N PHE A 196 35.29 20.29 4.14
CA PHE A 196 34.23 20.16 3.17
C PHE A 196 32.84 20.26 3.82
N ILE A 197 32.65 19.66 4.99
CA ILE A 197 31.42 19.80 5.79
C ILE A 197 31.19 21.27 6.15
N LYS A 198 32.24 22.00 6.55
CA LYS A 198 32.17 23.42 6.85
C LYS A 198 31.72 24.22 5.63
N ILE A 199 32.35 24.03 4.48
CA ILE A 199 31.98 24.69 3.21
C ILE A 199 30.51 24.43 2.85
N LEU A 200 30.07 23.16 2.94
CA LEU A 200 28.68 22.81 2.65
C LEU A 200 27.71 23.49 3.63
N ASN A 201 28.05 23.62 4.90
CA ASN A 201 27.24 24.33 5.88
C ASN A 201 27.16 25.82 5.61
N GLU A 202 28.30 26.44 5.25
CA GLU A 202 28.35 27.87 4.89
C GLU A 202 27.48 28.17 3.64
N ILE A 203 27.52 27.30 2.63
CA ILE A 203 26.66 27.39 1.44
C ILE A 203 25.19 27.21 1.80
N ARG A 204 24.88 26.21 2.65
CA ARG A 204 23.53 25.93 3.12
C ARG A 204 22.91 27.13 3.85
N ASN A 205 23.73 27.82 4.64
CA ASN A 205 23.29 28.95 5.48
C ASN A 205 23.46 30.33 4.80
N ASP A 206 23.85 30.36 3.51
CA ASP A 206 24.14 31.61 2.78
C ASP A 206 25.24 32.48 3.42
N GLN A 207 26.25 31.83 3.96
CA GLN A 207 27.34 32.46 4.71
C GLN A 207 28.70 32.02 4.20
N LEU A 208 28.85 31.84 2.87
CA LEU A 208 30.10 31.40 2.27
C LEU A 208 31.21 32.41 2.55
N SER A 209 32.15 32.01 3.38
CA SER A 209 33.33 32.86 3.72
C SER A 209 34.29 32.94 2.54
N GLU A 210 35.08 34.03 2.47
CA GLU A 210 36.10 34.20 1.41
C GLU A 210 37.13 33.06 1.39
N ASN A 211 37.47 32.54 2.57
CA ASN A 211 38.40 31.40 2.67
C ASN A 211 37.79 30.11 2.09
N SER A 212 36.55 29.80 2.46
CA SER A 212 35.82 28.67 1.93
C SER A 212 35.58 28.79 0.42
N ALA A 213 35.27 29.98 -0.07
CA ALA A 213 35.14 30.26 -1.49
C ALA A 213 36.46 30.02 -2.25
N LYS A 214 37.61 30.46 -1.69
CA LYS A 214 38.95 30.18 -2.26
C LYS A 214 39.26 28.68 -2.31
N ILE A 215 39.02 27.95 -1.20
CA ILE A 215 39.25 26.50 -1.14
C ILE A 215 38.40 25.80 -2.20
N LEU A 216 37.10 26.16 -2.30
CA LEU A 216 36.17 25.54 -3.27
C LEU A 216 36.59 25.88 -4.71
N ASN A 217 36.94 27.17 -5.00
CA ASN A 217 37.32 27.59 -6.33
C ASN A 217 38.73 27.14 -6.75
N ASN A 218 39.57 26.60 -5.84
CA ASN A 218 40.80 25.89 -6.23
C ASN A 218 40.44 24.58 -7.01
N ARG A 219 39.18 24.14 -6.98
CA ARG A 219 38.68 23.00 -7.76
C ARG A 219 38.14 23.42 -9.15
N TYR A 220 38.22 24.71 -9.50
CA TYR A 220 37.81 25.23 -10.79
C TYR A 220 38.79 24.83 -11.90
N GLN A 221 38.30 24.04 -12.83
CA GLN A 221 39.07 23.53 -13.95
C GLN A 221 38.16 23.48 -15.20
N PRO A 222 37.99 24.58 -15.93
CA PRO A 222 37.03 24.68 -17.04
C PRO A 222 37.33 23.70 -18.19
N ALA A 223 38.61 23.43 -18.43
CA ALA A 223 39.07 22.55 -19.48
C ALA A 223 39.26 21.09 -19.02
N PHE A 224 38.80 20.76 -17.80
CA PHE A 224 38.95 19.42 -17.29
C PHE A 224 38.18 18.40 -18.15
N SER A 225 38.90 17.36 -18.56
CA SER A 225 38.34 16.20 -19.25
C SER A 225 38.77 14.95 -18.46
N ALA A 226 37.81 14.24 -17.92
CA ALA A 226 38.09 13.03 -17.17
C ALA A 226 38.67 11.94 -18.10
N HIS A 227 39.68 11.22 -17.66
CA HIS A 227 40.11 9.98 -18.28
C HIS A 227 39.02 8.93 -18.12
N LYS A 228 38.94 7.98 -19.07
CA LYS A 228 37.88 6.97 -19.12
C LYS A 228 37.76 6.13 -17.85
N ASP A 229 38.88 5.94 -17.14
CA ASP A 229 38.95 5.07 -15.95
C ASP A 229 38.75 5.84 -14.63
N GLU A 230 38.44 7.15 -14.66
CA GLU A 230 38.33 7.99 -13.47
C GLU A 230 36.93 8.11 -12.92
N GLU A 231 35.91 7.60 -13.59
CA GLU A 231 34.51 7.55 -13.14
C GLU A 231 33.89 8.87 -12.70
N TYR A 232 34.31 10.01 -13.31
CA TYR A 232 33.65 11.28 -13.06
C TYR A 232 32.25 11.32 -13.66
N ILE A 233 31.28 11.85 -12.92
CA ILE A 233 29.94 12.15 -13.42
C ILE A 233 29.71 13.66 -13.45
N THR A 234 29.16 14.17 -14.55
CA THR A 234 28.81 15.59 -14.67
C THR A 234 27.43 15.85 -14.13
N LEU A 235 27.32 16.72 -13.12
CA LEU A 235 26.06 17.18 -12.59
C LEU A 235 25.66 18.50 -13.26
N THR A 236 24.52 18.52 -13.94
CA THR A 236 24.03 19.69 -14.68
C THR A 236 22.61 20.05 -14.29
N THR A 237 22.19 21.29 -14.58
CA THR A 237 20.87 21.80 -14.20
C THR A 237 19.72 21.31 -15.11
N HIS A 238 19.99 21.00 -16.39
CA HIS A 238 18.98 20.72 -17.39
C HIS A 238 19.10 19.31 -18.00
N ASN A 239 17.94 18.62 -18.19
CA ASN A 239 17.89 17.28 -18.79
C ASN A 239 18.50 17.24 -20.19
N ASN A 240 18.22 18.25 -21.04
CA ASN A 240 18.75 18.29 -22.41
C ASN A 240 20.28 18.31 -22.42
N ARG A 241 20.93 19.04 -21.49
CA ARG A 241 22.38 19.11 -21.41
C ARG A 241 22.97 17.76 -20.97
N ALA A 242 22.34 17.11 -20.00
CA ALA A 242 22.76 15.77 -19.59
C ALA A 242 22.63 14.74 -20.73
N SER A 243 21.51 14.76 -21.46
CA SER A 243 21.32 13.88 -22.62
C SER A 243 22.35 14.14 -23.70
N LEU A 244 22.59 15.41 -24.07
CA LEU A 244 23.59 15.76 -25.08
C LEU A 244 25.01 15.27 -24.72
N ILE A 245 25.40 15.38 -23.47
CA ILE A 245 26.71 14.86 -22.99
C ILE A 245 26.74 13.34 -23.13
N ASN A 246 25.73 12.64 -22.61
CA ASN A 246 25.65 11.18 -22.66
C ASN A 246 25.63 10.64 -24.09
N ASP A 247 24.84 11.23 -24.98
CA ASP A 247 24.73 10.84 -26.37
C ASP A 247 26.07 11.11 -27.13
N SER A 248 26.69 12.25 -26.86
CA SER A 248 27.99 12.58 -27.45
C SER A 248 29.07 11.56 -27.05
N GLU A 249 29.17 11.24 -25.77
CA GLU A 249 30.17 10.29 -25.26
C GLU A 249 29.86 8.85 -25.76
N LEU A 250 28.58 8.46 -25.79
CA LEU A 250 28.20 7.13 -26.32
C LEU A 250 28.54 7.02 -27.82
N ASN A 251 28.35 8.10 -28.60
CA ASN A 251 28.66 8.11 -30.01
C ASN A 251 30.14 8.09 -30.33
N LYS A 252 31.03 8.56 -29.44
CA LYS A 252 32.50 8.45 -29.59
C LYS A 252 33.00 7.02 -29.47
N LEU A 253 32.20 6.11 -28.88
CA LEU A 253 32.55 4.70 -28.81
C LEU A 253 32.27 4.00 -30.14
N THR A 254 33.28 3.32 -30.67
CA THR A 254 33.22 2.59 -31.97
C THR A 254 32.59 1.19 -31.83
N THR A 255 32.36 0.73 -30.62
CA THR A 255 31.78 -0.59 -30.29
C THR A 255 30.31 -0.67 -30.73
N LYS A 256 29.82 -1.91 -30.93
CA LYS A 256 28.45 -2.19 -31.31
C LYS A 256 27.45 -1.67 -30.27
N ASN A 257 26.36 -1.10 -30.78
CA ASN A 257 25.24 -0.68 -29.93
C ASN A 257 24.31 -1.86 -29.61
N TYR A 258 23.99 -2.04 -28.37
CA TYR A 258 23.03 -3.04 -27.87
C TYR A 258 21.81 -2.35 -27.27
N PHE A 259 20.64 -2.91 -27.55
CA PHE A 259 19.38 -2.35 -27.09
C PHE A 259 18.69 -3.34 -26.16
N PHE A 260 18.37 -2.89 -24.98
CA PHE A 260 17.59 -3.66 -24.01
C PHE A 260 16.20 -3.05 -23.92
N LYS A 261 15.18 -3.85 -24.21
CA LYS A 261 13.80 -3.44 -24.04
C LYS A 261 13.31 -3.79 -22.64
N ALA A 262 12.67 -2.83 -21.97
CA ALA A 262 12.03 -3.08 -20.68
C ALA A 262 10.84 -4.02 -20.84
N GLU A 263 10.59 -4.82 -19.81
CA GLU A 263 9.39 -5.63 -19.65
C GLU A 263 8.48 -4.94 -18.65
N VAL A 264 7.34 -4.47 -19.13
CA VAL A 264 6.37 -3.79 -18.28
C VAL A 264 5.14 -4.66 -18.12
N SER A 265 4.75 -4.93 -16.89
CA SER A 265 3.56 -5.71 -16.57
C SER A 265 2.63 -4.95 -15.63
N GLY A 266 1.32 -5.23 -15.72
CA GLY A 266 0.32 -4.63 -14.85
C GLY A 266 0.18 -3.11 -15.03
N LYS A 267 -0.05 -2.40 -13.94
CA LYS A 267 -0.26 -0.94 -13.93
C LYS A 267 1.01 -0.21 -13.48
N PHE A 268 1.90 0.06 -14.41
CA PHE A 268 3.07 0.91 -14.17
C PHE A 268 2.96 2.18 -15.03
N ASN A 269 2.99 3.35 -14.41
CA ASN A 269 2.86 4.62 -15.12
C ASN A 269 4.16 4.95 -15.87
N GLU A 270 4.07 5.27 -17.16
CA GLU A 270 5.22 5.63 -17.99
C GLU A 270 6.04 6.80 -17.43
N ASN A 271 5.38 7.80 -16.87
CA ASN A 271 6.05 8.94 -16.21
C ASN A 271 6.84 8.56 -14.93
N ALA A 272 6.64 7.36 -14.43
CA ALA A 272 7.33 6.82 -13.25
C ALA A 272 8.37 5.75 -13.60
N TYR A 273 8.67 5.54 -14.89
CA TYR A 273 9.69 4.56 -15.27
C TYR A 273 11.04 4.92 -14.65
N PRO A 274 11.64 3.97 -13.91
CA PRO A 274 12.92 4.19 -13.25
C PRO A 274 14.07 4.24 -14.25
N ASN A 275 13.89 3.72 -15.46
CA ASN A 275 14.86 3.68 -16.53
C ASN A 275 14.18 3.85 -17.91
N ASP A 276 14.97 4.00 -18.95
CA ASP A 276 14.48 4.10 -20.34
C ASP A 276 13.84 2.76 -20.77
N GLU A 277 12.68 2.82 -21.40
CA GLU A 277 12.02 1.63 -21.96
C GLU A 277 12.91 0.92 -23.00
N LYS A 278 13.60 1.69 -23.81
CA LYS A 278 14.60 1.21 -24.78
C LYS A 278 15.98 1.73 -24.40
N LEU A 279 16.69 0.99 -23.58
CA LEU A 279 18.01 1.34 -23.10
C LEU A 279 19.07 0.98 -24.14
N ALA A 280 19.87 1.95 -24.57
CA ALA A 280 20.98 1.76 -25.50
C ALA A 280 22.31 1.76 -24.76
N LEU A 281 23.12 0.71 -24.91
CA LEU A 281 24.42 0.54 -24.26
C LEU A 281 25.48 0.07 -25.25
N LYS A 282 26.74 0.43 -24.96
CA LYS A 282 27.91 -0.04 -25.69
C LYS A 282 28.99 -0.53 -24.72
N VAL A 283 29.82 -1.48 -25.15
CA VAL A 283 31.02 -1.84 -24.41
C VAL A 283 31.94 -0.61 -24.35
N GLY A 284 32.50 -0.31 -23.19
CA GLY A 284 33.25 0.89 -22.90
C GLY A 284 32.41 2.09 -22.44
N ALA A 285 31.09 1.95 -22.34
CA ALA A 285 30.24 3.02 -21.85
C ALA A 285 30.34 3.13 -20.31
N GLN A 286 30.42 4.38 -19.84
CA GLN A 286 30.31 4.68 -18.42
C GLN A 286 28.84 4.62 -18.01
N VAL A 287 28.56 3.81 -17.00
CA VAL A 287 27.21 3.58 -16.50
C VAL A 287 27.16 3.71 -14.98
N MET A 288 25.97 3.92 -14.48
CA MET A 288 25.66 3.95 -13.06
C MET A 288 24.55 2.95 -12.75
N PHE A 289 24.71 2.20 -11.68
CA PHE A 289 23.65 1.37 -11.13
C PHE A 289 22.55 2.26 -10.55
N ILE A 290 21.31 2.00 -10.91
CA ILE A 290 20.13 2.79 -10.47
C ILE A 290 19.25 2.03 -9.47
N LYS A 291 19.80 0.97 -8.89
CA LYS A 291 19.16 0.15 -7.87
C LYS A 291 20.23 -0.43 -6.95
N ASN A 292 19.86 -0.76 -5.73
CA ASN A 292 20.75 -1.53 -4.85
C ASN A 292 20.68 -3.01 -5.21
N ASP A 293 21.81 -3.70 -5.13
CA ASP A 293 21.89 -5.15 -5.34
C ASP A 293 20.98 -5.86 -4.33
N SER A 294 20.07 -6.67 -4.84
CA SER A 294 19.16 -7.49 -4.04
C SER A 294 19.81 -8.80 -3.55
N SER A 295 20.97 -9.15 -4.10
CA SER A 295 21.73 -10.36 -3.73
C SER A 295 22.34 -10.25 -2.32
N PRO A 296 22.63 -11.37 -1.66
CA PRO A 296 23.31 -11.37 -0.36
C PRO A 296 24.68 -10.69 -0.36
N GLU A 297 25.38 -10.74 -1.49
CA GLU A 297 26.73 -10.18 -1.65
C GLU A 297 26.74 -8.65 -1.69
N LYS A 298 25.64 -8.00 -2.05
CA LYS A 298 25.48 -6.54 -2.15
C LYS A 298 26.64 -5.86 -2.90
N ARG A 299 26.98 -6.39 -4.08
CA ARG A 299 28.13 -5.97 -4.91
C ARG A 299 28.00 -4.53 -5.41
N TYR A 300 26.76 -4.02 -5.58
CA TYR A 300 26.52 -2.66 -6.03
C TYR A 300 25.39 -1.96 -5.28
N TYR A 301 25.42 -0.65 -5.33
CA TYR A 301 24.41 0.23 -4.73
C TYR A 301 23.97 1.29 -5.74
N ASN A 302 22.83 1.89 -5.48
CA ASN A 302 22.28 2.98 -6.31
C ASN A 302 23.25 4.19 -6.30
N GLY A 303 23.75 4.55 -7.49
CA GLY A 303 24.75 5.59 -7.66
C GLY A 303 26.19 5.09 -7.87
N LYS A 304 26.45 3.78 -7.76
CA LYS A 304 27.76 3.21 -8.06
C LYS A 304 28.04 3.28 -9.56
N ILE A 305 29.22 3.81 -9.93
CA ILE A 305 29.62 4.02 -11.32
C ILE A 305 30.60 2.92 -11.73
N GLY A 306 30.60 2.56 -12.99
CA GLY A 306 31.56 1.68 -13.60
C GLY A 306 31.54 1.75 -15.14
N ILE A 307 32.42 0.98 -15.76
CA ILE A 307 32.56 0.89 -17.22
C ILE A 307 32.10 -0.48 -17.70
N ILE A 308 31.30 -0.54 -18.74
CA ILE A 308 30.85 -1.79 -19.33
C ILE A 308 32.03 -2.49 -20.03
N THR A 309 32.35 -3.70 -19.57
CA THR A 309 33.42 -4.55 -20.15
C THR A 309 32.86 -5.57 -21.14
N ALA A 310 31.67 -6.10 -20.89
CA ALA A 310 31.02 -7.06 -21.77
C ALA A 310 29.49 -6.89 -21.79
N ILE A 311 28.86 -7.19 -22.92
CA ILE A 311 27.41 -7.20 -23.09
C ILE A 311 26.99 -8.49 -23.77
N SER A 312 26.05 -9.21 -23.18
CA SER A 312 25.35 -10.35 -23.75
C SER A 312 23.87 -9.99 -24.09
N ARG A 313 23.08 -10.97 -24.45
CA ARG A 313 21.63 -10.75 -24.70
C ARG A 313 20.85 -10.46 -23.42
N GLU A 314 21.28 -10.98 -22.29
CA GLU A 314 20.51 -10.97 -21.02
C GLU A 314 21.22 -10.23 -19.91
N ASN A 315 22.58 -10.14 -19.97
CA ASN A 315 23.38 -9.55 -18.91
C ASN A 315 24.42 -8.55 -19.45
N VAL A 316 24.81 -7.67 -18.56
CA VAL A 316 25.84 -6.65 -18.77
C VAL A 316 26.89 -6.81 -17.67
N THR A 317 28.14 -6.83 -18.07
CA THR A 317 29.27 -6.89 -17.14
C THR A 317 29.86 -5.49 -16.98
N VAL A 318 30.05 -5.08 -15.74
CA VAL A 318 30.54 -3.74 -15.37
C VAL A 318 31.75 -3.86 -14.47
N GLN A 319 32.84 -3.21 -14.84
CA GLN A 319 34.02 -3.03 -13.99
C GLN A 319 33.91 -1.69 -13.26
N CYS A 320 33.94 -1.74 -11.92
CA CYS A 320 33.98 -0.53 -11.09
C CYS A 320 35.42 -0.21 -10.67
N ALA A 321 35.73 1.08 -10.50
CA ALA A 321 37.06 1.52 -10.07
C ALA A 321 37.44 0.92 -8.71
N ASN A 322 38.73 0.55 -8.58
CA ASN A 322 39.30 -0.05 -7.37
C ASN A 322 38.71 -1.39 -6.93
N GLU A 323 37.95 -2.07 -7.76
CA GLU A 323 37.45 -3.41 -7.53
C GLU A 323 38.17 -4.41 -8.44
N ILE A 324 38.46 -5.60 -7.91
CA ILE A 324 39.14 -6.66 -8.66
C ILE A 324 38.13 -7.44 -9.48
N ASP A 325 36.91 -7.64 -8.89
CA ASP A 325 35.89 -8.47 -9.49
C ASP A 325 34.92 -7.63 -10.34
N GLU A 326 34.63 -8.11 -11.54
CA GLU A 326 33.60 -7.55 -12.40
C GLU A 326 32.20 -7.88 -11.88
N ILE A 327 31.26 -6.96 -12.03
CA ILE A 327 29.88 -7.12 -11.61
C ILE A 327 29.04 -7.50 -12.84
N VAL A 328 28.51 -8.71 -12.83
CA VAL A 328 27.53 -9.15 -13.84
C VAL A 328 26.14 -8.79 -13.32
N THR A 329 25.39 -8.02 -14.10
CA THR A 329 24.02 -7.64 -13.79
C THR A 329 23.05 -8.07 -14.88
N GLU A 330 21.87 -8.47 -14.46
CA GLU A 330 20.74 -8.86 -15.30
C GLU A 330 19.61 -7.84 -15.16
N LYS A 331 18.48 -8.11 -15.80
CA LYS A 331 17.30 -7.28 -15.60
C LYS A 331 16.84 -7.34 -14.14
N GLU A 332 16.68 -6.19 -13.54
CA GLU A 332 16.12 -6.02 -12.21
C GLU A 332 14.69 -5.49 -12.30
N GLN A 333 13.87 -5.86 -11.33
CA GLN A 333 12.45 -5.50 -11.29
C GLN A 333 12.19 -4.37 -10.29
N TRP A 334 11.50 -3.34 -10.74
CA TRP A 334 10.91 -2.30 -9.89
C TRP A 334 9.42 -2.52 -9.83
N ASP A 335 8.87 -2.50 -8.62
CA ASP A 335 7.46 -2.75 -8.40
C ASP A 335 6.73 -1.44 -8.08
N THR A 336 5.55 -1.30 -8.67
CA THR A 336 4.58 -0.33 -8.21
C THR A 336 3.64 -1.03 -7.24
N VAL A 337 3.64 -0.57 -6.00
CA VAL A 337 2.76 -1.12 -4.97
C VAL A 337 1.45 -0.35 -4.89
N ASN A 338 0.40 -1.04 -4.52
CA ASN A 338 -0.84 -0.45 -4.04
C ASN A 338 -1.12 -0.99 -2.65
N TYR A 339 -1.72 -0.17 -1.81
CA TYR A 339 -2.11 -0.62 -0.48
C TYR A 339 -3.46 -1.31 -0.54
N SER A 340 -3.55 -2.48 0.05
CA SER A 340 -4.77 -3.25 0.23
C SER A 340 -4.90 -3.72 1.68
N ILE A 341 -6.01 -4.34 2.00
CA ILE A 341 -6.24 -4.93 3.31
C ILE A 341 -6.27 -6.45 3.11
N ASP A 342 -5.40 -7.16 3.80
CA ASP A 342 -5.40 -8.61 3.78
C ASP A 342 -6.73 -9.15 4.32
N GLU A 343 -7.40 -10.01 3.57
CA GLU A 343 -8.74 -10.49 3.94
C GLU A 343 -8.72 -11.39 5.19
N LYS A 344 -7.60 -12.05 5.50
CA LYS A 344 -7.46 -12.99 6.61
C LYS A 344 -6.91 -12.33 7.87
N THR A 345 -5.79 -11.63 7.75
CA THR A 345 -5.11 -10.98 8.89
C THR A 345 -5.71 -9.63 9.22
N LYS A 346 -6.42 -9.03 8.24
CA LYS A 346 -6.97 -7.67 8.35
C LYS A 346 -5.88 -6.60 8.55
N GLU A 347 -4.68 -6.88 8.10
CA GLU A 347 -3.56 -5.95 8.12
C GLU A 347 -3.45 -5.18 6.80
N LEU A 348 -2.87 -4.00 6.86
CA LEU A 348 -2.53 -3.24 5.66
C LEU A 348 -1.40 -3.97 4.94
N LYS A 349 -1.62 -4.30 3.66
CA LYS A 349 -0.71 -5.05 2.83
C LYS A 349 -0.32 -4.23 1.60
N GLU A 350 0.92 -4.36 1.19
CA GLU A 350 1.41 -3.82 -0.08
C GLU A 350 1.24 -4.89 -1.17
N ASP A 351 0.38 -4.62 -2.16
CA ASP A 351 0.20 -5.48 -3.32
C ASP A 351 0.96 -4.90 -4.52
N ILE A 352 1.75 -5.71 -5.18
CA ILE A 352 2.39 -5.34 -6.44
C ILE A 352 1.30 -5.29 -7.52
N VAL A 353 1.06 -4.10 -8.06
CA VAL A 353 0.04 -3.89 -9.10
C VAL A 353 0.62 -3.72 -10.49
N GLY A 354 1.90 -3.50 -10.58
CA GLY A 354 2.65 -3.42 -11.82
C GLY A 354 4.14 -3.55 -11.58
N SER A 355 4.86 -4.04 -12.56
CA SER A 355 6.31 -4.15 -12.50
C SER A 355 6.95 -3.62 -13.78
N PHE A 356 8.15 -3.06 -13.62
CA PHE A 356 9.02 -2.62 -14.70
C PHE A 356 10.34 -3.37 -14.53
N SER A 357 10.72 -4.17 -15.51
CA SER A 357 11.95 -4.95 -15.49
C SER A 357 12.90 -4.47 -16.59
N GLN A 358 14.10 -4.05 -16.21
CA GLN A 358 15.13 -3.54 -17.11
C GLN A 358 16.52 -3.78 -16.50
N ILE A 359 17.57 -3.74 -17.32
CA ILE A 359 18.96 -3.68 -16.83
C ILE A 359 19.08 -2.47 -15.90
N PRO A 360 19.58 -2.63 -14.65
CA PRO A 360 19.61 -1.57 -13.63
C PRO A 360 20.77 -0.57 -13.86
N LEU A 361 21.04 -0.25 -15.11
CA LEU A 361 22.13 0.63 -15.53
C LEU A 361 21.60 1.83 -16.32
N ARG A 362 22.20 2.98 -16.13
CA ARG A 362 21.98 4.20 -16.91
C ARG A 362 23.30 4.80 -17.33
N LEU A 363 23.37 5.43 -18.50
CA LEU A 363 24.54 6.20 -18.91
C LEU A 363 24.84 7.26 -17.84
N ALA A 364 26.10 7.39 -17.48
CA ALA A 364 26.54 8.16 -16.33
C ALA A 364 27.71 9.09 -16.60
N TRP A 365 27.89 9.58 -17.82
CA TRP A 365 28.78 10.72 -18.04
C TRP A 365 28.16 12.03 -17.52
N ALA A 366 26.83 12.16 -17.65
CA ALA A 366 26.11 13.29 -17.04
C ALA A 366 24.72 12.90 -16.51
N ILE A 367 24.30 13.59 -15.45
CA ILE A 367 22.98 13.47 -14.83
C ILE A 367 22.54 14.87 -14.35
N THR A 368 21.23 15.10 -14.26
CA THR A 368 20.76 16.37 -13.68
C THR A 368 20.86 16.37 -12.15
N ILE A 369 21.07 17.57 -11.58
CA ILE A 369 21.08 17.78 -10.12
C ILE A 369 19.82 17.22 -9.46
N HIS A 370 18.64 17.41 -10.06
CA HIS A 370 17.38 16.85 -9.57
C HIS A 370 17.39 15.31 -9.52
N LYS A 371 17.87 14.67 -10.58
CA LYS A 371 17.95 13.20 -10.63
C LYS A 371 19.08 12.63 -9.77
N SER A 372 20.06 13.45 -9.38
CA SER A 372 21.12 13.06 -8.45
C SER A 372 20.70 13.08 -6.98
N GLN A 373 19.50 13.59 -6.67
CA GLN A 373 18.97 13.62 -5.31
C GLN A 373 18.88 12.21 -4.72
N GLY A 374 19.33 12.06 -3.47
CA GLY A 374 19.47 10.72 -2.84
C GLY A 374 20.73 9.94 -3.22
N LEU A 375 21.41 10.26 -4.32
CA LEU A 375 22.64 9.60 -4.76
C LEU A 375 23.89 10.17 -4.08
N THR A 376 25.01 9.42 -4.16
CA THR A 376 26.29 9.81 -3.62
C THR A 376 27.39 9.41 -4.62
N PHE A 377 28.34 10.32 -4.88
CA PHE A 377 29.41 10.10 -5.83
C PHE A 377 30.76 10.37 -5.17
N ASN A 378 31.75 9.55 -5.49
CA ASN A 378 33.11 9.78 -5.06
C ASN A 378 33.79 10.89 -5.88
N LYS A 379 33.44 11.00 -7.17
CA LYS A 379 33.98 11.99 -8.09
C LYS A 379 32.87 12.63 -8.92
N ALA A 380 32.82 13.97 -8.92
CA ALA A 380 31.81 14.71 -9.65
C ALA A 380 32.34 16.00 -10.29
N ILE A 381 31.88 16.27 -11.49
CA ILE A 381 32.08 17.53 -12.20
C ILE A 381 30.82 18.34 -12.05
N ILE A 382 30.90 19.51 -11.40
CA ILE A 382 29.75 20.39 -11.20
C ILE A 382 29.73 21.45 -12.30
N ASP A 383 28.65 21.40 -13.09
CA ASP A 383 28.34 22.38 -14.11
C ASP A 383 27.11 23.18 -13.68
N ALA A 384 27.38 24.21 -12.85
CA ALA A 384 26.34 25.00 -12.18
C ALA A 384 26.13 26.39 -12.81
N GLU A 385 26.67 26.63 -14.03
CA GLU A 385 26.59 27.94 -14.73
C GLU A 385 25.15 28.44 -14.87
N ALA A 386 24.20 27.58 -14.99
CA ALA A 386 22.78 27.87 -15.11
C ALA A 386 21.96 27.51 -13.87
N SER A 387 22.55 27.61 -12.66
CA SER A 387 21.76 27.45 -11.42
C SER A 387 20.76 28.61 -11.33
N PHE A 388 19.48 28.28 -11.27
CA PHE A 388 18.38 29.27 -11.33
C PHE A 388 17.39 29.13 -10.18
N ALA A 389 17.59 28.18 -9.26
CA ALA A 389 16.67 27.96 -8.15
C ALA A 389 17.39 27.68 -6.83
N HIS A 390 16.68 27.98 -5.75
CA HIS A 390 17.12 27.70 -4.37
C HIS A 390 17.62 26.29 -4.20
N GLY A 391 18.74 26.13 -3.50
CA GLY A 391 19.30 24.86 -3.09
C GLY A 391 20.03 24.06 -4.17
N GLN A 392 19.98 24.41 -5.45
CA GLN A 392 20.59 23.60 -6.52
C GLN A 392 22.10 23.42 -6.34
N THR A 393 22.82 24.50 -6.02
CA THR A 393 24.28 24.49 -5.78
C THR A 393 24.62 23.60 -4.58
N TYR A 394 23.90 23.76 -3.48
CA TYR A 394 24.07 22.93 -2.29
C TYR A 394 23.82 21.44 -2.58
N VAL A 395 22.72 21.12 -3.29
CA VAL A 395 22.40 19.73 -3.68
C VAL A 395 23.52 19.15 -4.52
N ALA A 396 24.02 19.86 -5.53
CA ALA A 396 25.08 19.37 -6.40
C ALA A 396 26.36 19.05 -5.63
N LEU A 397 26.84 20.00 -4.84
CA LEU A 397 28.07 19.84 -4.04
C LEU A 397 27.92 18.74 -2.99
N SER A 398 26.79 18.68 -2.31
CA SER A 398 26.54 17.67 -1.26
C SER A 398 26.39 16.24 -1.80
N ARG A 399 26.34 16.02 -3.12
CA ARG A 399 26.41 14.68 -3.72
C ARG A 399 27.80 14.07 -3.62
N CYS A 400 28.86 14.89 -3.55
CA CYS A 400 30.21 14.42 -3.47
C CYS A 400 30.60 14.01 -2.03
N THR A 401 31.40 12.95 -1.90
CA THR A 401 31.86 12.47 -0.60
C THR A 401 33.02 13.27 -0.04
N SER A 402 33.86 13.85 -0.92
CA SER A 402 35.04 14.64 -0.54
C SER A 402 35.28 15.80 -1.50
N LEU A 403 36.10 16.76 -1.03
CA LEU A 403 36.51 17.90 -1.83
C LEU A 403 37.47 17.49 -2.95
N GLU A 404 38.28 16.48 -2.74
CA GLU A 404 39.25 15.98 -3.71
C GLU A 404 38.59 15.40 -4.97
N GLY A 405 37.43 14.77 -4.79
CA GLY A 405 36.66 14.24 -5.91
C GLY A 405 35.85 15.27 -6.68
N LEU A 406 35.87 16.53 -6.26
CA LEU A 406 35.08 17.60 -6.85
C LEU A 406 35.87 18.37 -7.92
N VAL A 407 35.25 18.59 -9.08
CA VAL A 407 35.73 19.49 -10.13
C VAL A 407 34.62 20.49 -10.45
N LEU A 408 34.96 21.75 -10.54
CA LEU A 408 34.02 22.81 -10.94
C LEU A 408 34.31 23.22 -12.39
N LYS A 409 33.31 23.21 -13.27
CA LYS A 409 33.38 23.77 -14.64
C LYS A 409 33.19 25.28 -14.66
N THR A 410 32.51 25.82 -13.66
CA THR A 410 32.26 27.22 -13.43
C THR A 410 32.61 27.59 -12.00
N PRO A 411 33.20 28.78 -11.76
CA PRO A 411 33.49 29.18 -10.39
C PRO A 411 32.20 29.43 -9.63
N ILE A 412 32.17 29.04 -8.36
CA ILE A 412 31.03 29.32 -7.49
C ILE A 412 31.27 30.68 -6.83
N SER A 413 30.43 31.62 -7.21
CA SER A 413 30.32 32.94 -6.58
C SER A 413 29.20 32.99 -5.57
N SER A 414 29.18 33.97 -4.68
CA SER A 414 28.03 34.22 -3.79
C SER A 414 26.71 34.40 -4.55
N SER A 415 26.76 34.94 -5.77
CA SER A 415 25.56 35.07 -6.62
C SER A 415 25.03 33.76 -7.20
N ALA A 416 25.83 32.67 -7.22
CA ALA A 416 25.40 31.35 -7.62
C ALA A 416 24.72 30.58 -6.48
N ILE A 417 24.77 31.11 -5.25
CA ILE A 417 24.09 30.57 -4.09
C ILE A 417 22.77 31.31 -3.97
N ILE A 418 21.71 30.62 -4.40
CA ILE A 418 20.35 31.20 -4.33
C ILE A 418 19.66 30.56 -3.12
N ASN A 419 19.43 31.38 -2.10
CA ASN A 419 18.72 30.99 -0.90
C ASN A 419 17.41 31.75 -0.75
N ASP A 420 16.41 31.10 -0.15
CA ASP A 420 15.11 31.71 0.11
C ASP A 420 15.06 32.21 1.56
N HIS A 421 14.85 33.50 1.73
CA HIS A 421 14.79 34.13 3.05
C HIS A 421 13.68 33.53 3.95
N THR A 422 12.57 33.11 3.38
CA THR A 422 11.49 32.48 4.16
C THR A 422 11.90 31.11 4.69
N VAL A 423 12.69 30.35 3.93
CA VAL A 423 13.29 29.09 4.37
C VAL A 423 14.30 29.34 5.48
N GLN A 424 15.10 30.38 5.41
CA GLN A 424 16.07 30.70 6.45
C GLN A 424 15.38 31.05 7.78
N ILE A 425 14.33 31.90 7.76
CA ILE A 425 13.54 32.22 8.96
C ILE A 425 12.96 30.92 9.56
N PHE A 426 12.30 30.11 8.75
CA PHE A 426 11.69 28.87 9.22
C PHE A 426 12.72 27.89 9.78
N SER A 427 13.89 27.74 9.14
CA SER A 427 14.98 26.88 9.64
C SER A 427 15.49 27.36 11.00
N LYS A 428 15.60 28.66 11.20
CA LYS A 428 16.00 29.25 12.50
C LYS A 428 14.95 28.95 13.59
N GLU A 429 13.67 29.07 13.27
CA GLU A 429 12.58 28.72 14.18
C GLU A 429 12.65 27.23 14.58
N VAL A 430 13.02 26.34 13.65
CA VAL A 430 13.21 24.90 13.92
C VAL A 430 14.37 24.65 14.87
N GLU A 431 15.50 25.36 14.68
CA GLU A 431 16.67 25.24 15.55
C GLU A 431 16.37 25.75 16.98
N GLU A 432 15.65 26.86 17.11
CA GLU A 432 15.31 27.48 18.41
C GLU A 432 14.27 26.69 19.21
N ASN A 433 13.39 25.95 18.54
CA ASN A 433 12.27 25.20 19.13
C ASN A 433 12.50 23.67 19.14
N HIS A 434 13.71 23.24 19.50
CA HIS A 434 14.00 21.81 19.62
C HIS A 434 13.21 21.19 20.78
N PRO A 435 12.45 20.08 20.56
CA PRO A 435 11.68 19.44 21.61
C PRO A 435 12.61 18.79 22.63
N ASP A 436 12.25 18.95 23.92
CA ASP A 436 12.91 18.28 25.03
C ASP A 436 12.11 17.06 25.53
N GLU A 437 12.65 16.37 26.52
CA GLU A 437 12.03 15.17 27.10
C GLU A 437 10.71 15.49 27.83
N SER A 438 10.52 16.74 28.27
CA SER A 438 9.28 17.18 28.93
C SER A 438 8.14 17.30 27.91
N VAL A 439 8.42 17.80 26.70
CA VAL A 439 7.46 17.86 25.60
C VAL A 439 7.05 16.47 25.14
N LEU A 440 7.99 15.51 25.12
CA LEU A 440 7.70 14.12 24.81
C LEU A 440 6.74 13.52 25.85
N THR A 441 7.11 13.58 27.11
CA THR A 441 6.29 13.00 28.22
C THR A 441 4.89 13.61 28.26
N ALA A 442 4.76 14.94 28.10
CA ALA A 442 3.46 15.57 28.03
C ALA A 442 2.63 15.09 26.82
N SER A 443 3.27 14.90 25.67
CA SER A 443 2.63 14.40 24.46
C SER A 443 2.21 12.94 24.59
N GLU A 444 3.01 12.09 25.25
CA GLU A 444 2.68 10.70 25.54
C GLU A 444 1.45 10.59 26.47
N ILE A 445 1.43 11.37 27.54
CA ILE A 445 0.27 11.43 28.46
C ILE A 445 -0.98 11.82 27.69
N GLN A 446 -0.92 12.91 26.92
CA GLN A 446 -2.06 13.39 26.14
C GLN A 446 -2.54 12.36 25.12
N PHE A 447 -1.62 11.69 24.44
CA PHE A 447 -1.95 10.64 23.48
C PHE A 447 -2.67 9.46 24.15
N GLN A 448 -2.17 8.99 25.30
CA GLN A 448 -2.81 7.91 26.05
C GLN A 448 -4.20 8.29 26.52
N LEU A 449 -4.39 9.52 27.02
CA LEU A 449 -5.71 10.05 27.42
C LEU A 449 -6.67 10.15 26.21
N ASN A 450 -6.16 10.55 25.05
CA ASN A 450 -6.93 10.59 23.82
C ASN A 450 -7.39 9.18 23.39
N LEU A 451 -6.51 8.18 23.48
CA LEU A 451 -6.85 6.79 23.17
C LEU A 451 -7.90 6.22 24.15
N ILE A 452 -7.75 6.49 25.44
CA ILE A 452 -8.75 6.11 26.45
C ILE A 452 -10.09 6.79 26.15
N SER A 453 -10.08 8.08 25.85
CA SER A 453 -11.29 8.85 25.52
C SER A 453 -11.98 8.33 24.26
N GLU A 454 -11.21 7.92 23.24
CA GLU A 454 -11.72 7.32 21.99
C GLU A 454 -12.47 6.00 22.27
N LEU A 455 -11.98 5.17 23.20
CA LEU A 455 -12.65 3.91 23.57
C LEU A 455 -14.06 4.17 24.11
N PHE A 456 -14.25 5.24 24.85
CA PHE A 456 -15.54 5.59 25.50
C PHE A 456 -16.35 6.65 24.73
N ASP A 457 -15.94 7.01 23.50
CA ASP A 457 -16.70 7.95 22.64
C ASP A 457 -17.85 7.24 21.92
N TYR A 458 -19.07 7.74 22.11
CA TYR A 458 -20.30 7.27 21.48
C TYR A 458 -20.87 8.25 20.42
N GLN A 459 -20.14 9.32 20.09
CA GLN A 459 -20.58 10.33 19.11
C GLN A 459 -20.94 9.72 17.74
N SER A 460 -20.17 8.72 17.31
CA SER A 460 -20.35 8.05 16.02
C SER A 460 -21.68 7.32 15.86
N PHE A 461 -22.36 7.02 16.97
CA PHE A 461 -23.67 6.34 16.99
C PHE A 461 -24.84 7.31 16.71
N LEU A 462 -24.67 8.61 16.99
CA LEU A 462 -25.77 9.58 16.88
C LEU A 462 -26.30 9.71 15.46
N TYR A 463 -25.42 9.79 14.47
CA TYR A 463 -25.87 9.98 13.08
C TYR A 463 -26.72 8.82 12.57
N PRO A 464 -26.30 7.54 12.63
CA PRO A 464 -27.11 6.45 12.12
C PRO A 464 -28.43 6.29 12.89
N VAL A 465 -28.44 6.45 14.23
CA VAL A 465 -29.71 6.32 15.00
C VAL A 465 -30.67 7.46 14.70
N THR A 466 -30.20 8.71 14.63
CA THR A 466 -31.03 9.86 14.27
C THR A 466 -31.59 9.71 12.86
N ARG A 467 -30.78 9.24 11.93
CA ARG A 467 -31.22 8.98 10.55
C ARG A 467 -32.27 7.87 10.47
N LEU A 468 -32.16 6.82 11.27
CA LEU A 468 -33.18 5.78 11.36
C LEU A 468 -34.51 6.33 11.89
N ILE A 469 -34.48 7.18 12.91
CA ILE A 469 -35.62 7.88 13.46
C ILE A 469 -36.29 8.78 12.39
N ASP A 470 -35.50 9.55 11.64
CA ASP A 470 -35.98 10.39 10.54
C ASP A 470 -36.66 9.56 9.43
N ILE A 471 -36.07 8.41 9.06
CA ILE A 471 -36.65 7.49 8.07
C ILE A 471 -38.00 6.99 8.56
N TYR A 472 -38.09 6.61 9.84
CA TYR A 472 -39.37 6.19 10.44
C TYR A 472 -40.44 7.27 10.35
N TYR A 473 -40.15 8.49 10.83
CA TYR A 473 -41.17 9.56 10.82
C TYR A 473 -41.60 9.98 9.42
N LYS A 474 -40.69 9.98 8.43
CA LYS A 474 -41.01 10.30 7.04
C LYS A 474 -41.87 9.22 6.33
N ASN A 475 -41.81 7.97 6.83
CA ASN A 475 -42.46 6.82 6.18
C ASN A 475 -43.32 6.01 7.17
N ARG A 476 -43.93 6.68 8.13
CA ARG A 476 -44.65 6.06 9.26
C ARG A 476 -45.71 5.05 8.83
N THR A 477 -46.40 5.32 7.71
CA THR A 477 -47.46 4.47 7.16
C THR A 477 -46.97 3.21 6.49
N SER A 478 -45.73 3.19 6.01
CA SER A 478 -45.13 2.06 5.29
C SER A 478 -44.17 1.21 6.15
N ILE A 479 -43.91 1.61 7.40
CA ILE A 479 -43.05 0.90 8.34
C ILE A 479 -43.92 0.20 9.40
N LYS A 480 -43.72 -1.10 9.56
CA LYS A 480 -44.36 -1.96 10.57
C LYS A 480 -43.34 -2.53 11.53
N GLY A 481 -43.74 -2.71 12.79
CA GLY A 481 -42.91 -3.22 13.88
C GLY A 481 -42.62 -2.16 14.95
N ASP A 482 -42.01 -2.62 16.07
CA ASP A 482 -41.73 -1.79 17.28
C ASP A 482 -40.44 -0.98 17.11
N VAL A 483 -40.36 -0.24 15.98
CA VAL A 483 -39.12 0.41 15.56
C VAL A 483 -38.80 1.63 16.40
N ILE A 484 -39.82 2.53 16.59
CA ILE A 484 -39.54 3.86 17.16
C ILE A 484 -39.18 3.82 18.64
N GLU A 485 -39.87 2.97 19.43
CA GLU A 485 -39.63 2.82 20.85
C GLU A 485 -38.20 2.32 21.12
N HIS A 486 -37.77 1.29 20.37
CA HIS A 486 -36.42 0.77 20.46
C HIS A 486 -35.37 1.80 20.03
N LEU A 487 -35.59 2.55 18.93
CA LEU A 487 -34.64 3.57 18.47
C LEU A 487 -34.53 4.76 19.44
N GLN A 488 -35.62 5.17 20.05
CA GLN A 488 -35.63 6.21 21.09
C GLN A 488 -34.87 5.74 22.34
N LEU A 489 -35.16 4.53 22.82
CA LEU A 489 -34.43 3.92 23.96
C LEU A 489 -32.93 3.85 23.70
N ILE A 490 -32.53 3.35 22.51
CA ILE A 490 -31.12 3.28 22.08
C ILE A 490 -30.50 4.68 22.08
N LYS A 491 -31.19 5.68 21.54
CA LYS A 491 -30.68 7.04 21.48
C LYS A 491 -30.53 7.67 22.85
N ASP A 492 -31.58 7.67 23.65
CA ASP A 492 -31.67 8.49 24.85
C ASP A 492 -31.01 7.79 26.06
N GLU A 493 -31.39 6.54 26.35
CA GLU A 493 -30.84 5.77 27.48
C GLU A 493 -29.52 5.07 27.14
N GLY A 494 -29.31 4.70 25.87
CA GLY A 494 -28.08 4.10 25.43
C GLY A 494 -27.00 5.17 25.11
N ILE A 495 -27.17 5.89 23.99
CA ILE A 495 -26.10 6.71 23.43
C ILE A 495 -25.90 8.01 24.22
N VAL A 496 -26.95 8.81 24.41
CA VAL A 496 -26.86 10.13 25.06
C VAL A 496 -26.47 10.01 26.54
N ALA A 497 -27.02 9.03 27.25
CA ALA A 497 -26.63 8.75 28.63
C ALA A 497 -25.15 8.36 28.75
N LEU A 498 -24.67 7.44 27.90
CA LEU A 498 -23.25 7.03 27.89
C LEU A 498 -22.31 8.17 27.50
N MET A 499 -22.72 9.07 26.58
CA MET A 499 -21.93 10.27 26.23
C MET A 499 -21.77 11.22 27.43
N LYS A 500 -22.82 11.40 28.26
CA LYS A 500 -22.72 12.22 29.48
C LYS A 500 -21.71 11.63 30.46
N VAL A 501 -21.79 10.30 30.69
CA VAL A 501 -20.85 9.60 31.59
C VAL A 501 -19.43 9.66 31.01
N SER A 502 -19.24 9.45 29.71
CA SER A 502 -17.94 9.55 29.04
C SER A 502 -17.29 10.92 29.22
N ASN A 503 -18.05 12.01 29.11
CA ASN A 503 -17.54 13.37 29.34
C ASN A 503 -17.11 13.58 30.81
N GLY A 504 -17.90 13.11 31.76
CA GLY A 504 -17.54 13.14 33.18
C GLY A 504 -16.26 12.34 33.46
N PHE A 505 -16.15 11.16 32.87
CA PHE A 505 -14.97 10.31 33.00
C PHE A 505 -13.71 10.96 32.43
N ARG A 506 -13.81 11.58 31.24
CA ARG A 506 -12.70 12.33 30.61
C ARG A 506 -12.18 13.46 31.52
N ASN A 507 -13.09 14.22 32.12
CA ASN A 507 -12.72 15.28 33.05
C ASN A 507 -11.99 14.74 34.29
N GLN A 508 -12.43 13.61 34.83
CA GLN A 508 -11.75 12.94 35.95
C GLN A 508 -10.34 12.49 35.56
N LEU A 509 -10.19 11.85 34.37
CA LEU A 509 -8.89 11.42 33.87
C LEU A 509 -7.91 12.59 33.72
N ASN A 510 -8.37 13.70 33.16
CA ASN A 510 -7.55 14.92 32.98
C ASN A 510 -7.12 15.50 34.34
N THR A 511 -7.93 15.34 35.41
CA THR A 511 -7.57 15.79 36.76
C THR A 511 -6.50 14.89 37.38
N ILE A 512 -6.66 13.57 37.28
CA ILE A 512 -5.73 12.58 37.80
C ILE A 512 -4.38 12.63 37.07
N SER A 513 -4.40 12.84 35.76
CA SER A 513 -3.19 12.85 34.92
C SER A 513 -2.27 14.05 35.16
N LYS A 514 -2.67 15.06 35.93
CA LYS A 514 -1.81 16.21 36.31
C LYS A 514 -0.58 15.82 37.13
N GLU A 515 -0.51 14.61 37.63
CA GLU A 515 0.61 14.08 38.42
C GLU A 515 1.83 13.67 37.55
N GLY A 516 1.77 13.78 36.22
CA GLY A 516 2.92 13.55 35.33
C GLY A 516 3.26 12.08 35.05
N VAL A 517 2.44 11.14 35.52
CA VAL A 517 2.63 9.71 35.29
C VAL A 517 1.86 9.26 34.06
N LEU A 518 2.48 8.42 33.21
CA LEU A 518 1.81 7.84 32.05
C LEU A 518 0.54 7.07 32.47
N PRO A 519 -0.61 7.27 31.81
CA PRO A 519 -1.87 6.60 32.15
C PRO A 519 -1.77 5.08 32.21
N GLU A 520 -0.99 4.44 31.35
CA GLU A 520 -0.79 2.99 31.38
C GLU A 520 -0.01 2.48 32.60
N ASN A 521 0.74 3.35 33.27
CA ASN A 521 1.55 3.06 34.45
C ASN A 521 0.90 3.57 35.77
N SER A 522 -0.16 4.38 35.69
CA SER A 522 -0.86 4.92 36.84
C SER A 522 -1.88 3.90 37.37
N SER A 523 -1.65 3.35 38.55
CA SER A 523 -2.59 2.42 39.20
C SER A 523 -3.99 3.02 39.35
N GLN A 524 -4.08 4.30 39.73
CA GLN A 524 -5.32 5.03 39.91
C GLN A 524 -6.10 5.14 38.58
N ILE A 525 -5.43 5.46 37.49
CA ILE A 525 -6.06 5.50 36.14
C ILE A 525 -6.47 4.10 35.71
N GLN A 526 -5.63 3.07 35.91
CA GLN A 526 -5.93 1.70 35.54
C GLN A 526 -7.17 1.14 36.26
N ASP A 527 -7.29 1.40 37.55
CA ASP A 527 -8.47 0.98 38.33
C ASP A 527 -9.74 1.69 37.86
N ARG A 528 -9.65 3.00 37.59
CA ARG A 528 -10.81 3.74 37.05
C ARG A 528 -11.15 3.28 35.65
N PHE A 529 -10.15 2.97 34.81
CA PHE A 529 -10.35 2.46 33.48
C PHE A 529 -11.08 1.11 33.48
N LYS A 530 -10.64 0.16 34.30
CA LYS A 530 -11.30 -1.16 34.41
C LYS A 530 -12.77 -1.03 34.84
N LYS A 531 -13.06 -0.20 35.85
CA LYS A 531 -14.43 0.10 36.29
C LYS A 531 -15.26 0.75 35.17
N ALA A 532 -14.65 1.65 34.36
CA ALA A 532 -15.31 2.27 33.22
C ALA A 532 -15.61 1.24 32.14
N VAL A 533 -14.64 0.37 31.78
CA VAL A 533 -14.86 -0.69 30.77
C VAL A 533 -16.04 -1.58 31.16
N ASP A 534 -16.08 -2.04 32.40
CA ASP A 534 -17.18 -2.89 32.90
C ASP A 534 -18.54 -2.17 32.82
N TYR A 535 -18.60 -0.93 33.30
CA TYR A 535 -19.80 -0.11 33.23
C TYR A 535 -20.28 0.11 31.80
N PHE A 536 -19.38 0.60 30.92
CA PHE A 536 -19.73 0.90 29.52
C PHE A 536 -20.11 -0.36 28.75
N LEU A 537 -19.46 -1.48 29.02
CA LEU A 537 -19.82 -2.77 28.39
C LEU A 537 -21.21 -3.23 28.84
N THR A 538 -21.50 -3.20 30.13
CA THR A 538 -22.78 -3.61 30.71
C THR A 538 -23.93 -2.74 30.18
N GLU A 539 -23.78 -1.41 30.24
CA GLU A 539 -24.83 -0.50 29.76
C GLU A 539 -24.98 -0.54 28.24
N SER A 540 -23.90 -0.73 27.47
CA SER A 540 -24.01 -0.92 26.02
C SER A 540 -24.77 -2.20 25.66
N ILE A 541 -24.54 -3.30 26.40
CA ILE A 541 -25.27 -4.55 26.17
C ILE A 541 -26.74 -4.36 26.48
N LYS A 542 -27.05 -3.77 27.62
CA LYS A 542 -28.43 -3.56 28.13
C LYS A 542 -29.21 -2.60 27.24
N ASN A 543 -28.67 -1.40 26.98
CA ASN A 543 -29.43 -0.28 26.41
C ASN A 543 -29.21 -0.10 24.91
N ILE A 544 -28.27 -0.84 24.26
CA ILE A 544 -28.06 -0.75 22.80
C ILE A 544 -28.15 -2.13 22.15
N VAL A 545 -27.36 -3.14 22.62
CA VAL A 545 -27.30 -4.45 21.97
C VAL A 545 -28.62 -5.20 22.06
N GLN A 546 -29.21 -5.29 23.26
CA GLN A 546 -30.47 -5.98 23.49
C GLN A 546 -31.64 -5.33 22.73
N PRO A 547 -31.85 -3.99 22.79
CA PRO A 547 -32.87 -3.34 21.99
C PRO A 547 -32.69 -3.49 20.46
N ILE A 548 -31.45 -3.47 19.95
CA ILE A 548 -31.18 -3.76 18.54
C ILE A 548 -31.57 -5.19 18.17
N ALA A 549 -31.29 -6.15 19.04
CA ALA A 549 -31.61 -7.57 18.80
C ALA A 549 -33.11 -7.86 18.82
N SER A 550 -33.88 -7.11 19.62
CA SER A 550 -35.35 -7.24 19.72
C SER A 550 -36.10 -6.40 18.68
N LEU A 551 -35.44 -5.44 18.01
CA LEU A 551 -36.09 -4.56 17.04
C LEU A 551 -36.63 -5.35 15.85
N SER A 552 -37.95 -5.27 15.63
CA SER A 552 -38.61 -5.84 14.45
C SER A 552 -38.91 -4.76 13.43
N PHE A 553 -38.55 -4.97 12.15
CA PHE A 553 -38.75 -4.03 11.06
C PHE A 553 -39.22 -4.73 9.80
N SER A 554 -40.30 -4.23 9.22
CA SER A 554 -40.72 -4.59 7.87
C SER A 554 -41.32 -3.39 7.12
N SER A 555 -41.15 -3.38 5.79
CA SER A 555 -41.74 -2.36 4.94
C SER A 555 -42.04 -2.94 3.54
N ASP A 556 -43.19 -2.59 2.98
CA ASP A 556 -43.58 -2.94 1.62
C ASP A 556 -42.90 -2.05 0.58
N ASN A 557 -42.41 -0.88 0.99
CA ASN A 557 -41.64 0.02 0.14
C ASN A 557 -40.18 -0.38 0.05
N LYS A 558 -39.74 -0.88 -1.12
CA LYS A 558 -38.37 -1.34 -1.36
C LYS A 558 -37.31 -0.26 -1.12
N ALA A 559 -37.60 1.01 -1.44
CA ALA A 559 -36.67 2.12 -1.25
C ALA A 559 -36.48 2.42 0.24
N VAL A 560 -37.57 2.51 0.99
CA VAL A 560 -37.57 2.71 2.45
C VAL A 560 -36.87 1.55 3.15
N LYS A 561 -37.18 0.31 2.76
CA LYS A 561 -36.53 -0.88 3.29
C LYS A 561 -35.01 -0.84 3.08
N LYS A 562 -34.56 -0.45 1.88
CA LYS A 562 -33.14 -0.34 1.55
C LYS A 562 -32.44 0.75 2.37
N ASP A 563 -33.04 1.94 2.47
CA ASP A 563 -32.47 3.08 3.20
C ASP A 563 -32.37 2.76 4.71
N PHE A 564 -33.46 2.23 5.30
CA PHE A 564 -33.45 1.79 6.69
C PHE A 564 -32.39 0.71 6.97
N THR A 565 -32.36 -0.36 6.16
CA THR A 565 -31.38 -1.44 6.33
C THR A 565 -29.96 -0.90 6.22
N THR A 566 -29.69 0.04 5.30
CA THR A 566 -28.37 0.63 5.15
C THR A 566 -27.91 1.38 6.40
N GLN A 567 -28.78 2.14 7.04
CA GLN A 567 -28.44 2.87 8.27
C GLN A 567 -28.40 1.95 9.49
N PHE A 568 -29.26 0.94 9.51
CA PHE A 568 -29.26 -0.07 10.57
C PHE A 568 -28.00 -0.93 10.56
N ASP A 569 -27.55 -1.35 9.38
CA ASP A 569 -26.28 -2.07 9.22
C ASP A 569 -25.10 -1.21 9.71
N LYS A 570 -25.11 0.11 9.43
CA LYS A 570 -24.07 1.02 9.96
C LYS A 570 -24.09 1.11 11.48
N LEU A 571 -25.26 1.20 12.10
CA LEU A 571 -25.39 1.24 13.54
C LEU A 571 -24.86 -0.04 14.17
N GLN A 572 -25.22 -1.20 13.61
CA GLN A 572 -24.70 -2.51 14.07
C GLN A 572 -23.18 -2.63 13.90
N GLU A 573 -22.65 -2.09 12.81
CA GLU A 573 -21.23 -2.09 12.50
C GLU A 573 -20.46 -1.32 13.59
N VAL A 574 -20.83 -0.07 13.87
CA VAL A 574 -20.19 0.75 14.93
C VAL A 574 -20.32 0.10 16.31
N LEU A 575 -21.49 -0.51 16.60
CA LEU A 575 -21.72 -1.22 17.85
C LEU A 575 -20.82 -2.44 18.02
N SER A 576 -20.71 -3.26 16.98
CA SER A 576 -19.87 -4.47 17.04
C SER A 576 -18.40 -4.14 17.32
N GLU A 577 -17.89 -3.04 16.74
CA GLU A 577 -16.54 -2.54 16.99
C GLU A 577 -16.36 -2.09 18.43
N LYS A 578 -17.30 -1.30 18.93
CA LYS A 578 -17.24 -0.75 20.28
C LYS A 578 -17.28 -1.88 21.33
N VAL A 579 -18.24 -2.80 21.18
CA VAL A 579 -18.37 -3.95 22.11
C VAL A 579 -17.15 -4.88 22.02
N PHE A 580 -16.61 -5.10 20.81
CA PHE A 580 -15.38 -5.88 20.66
C PHE A 580 -14.20 -5.23 21.38
N ALA A 581 -14.01 -3.92 21.19
CA ALA A 581 -12.91 -3.18 21.82
C ALA A 581 -13.06 -3.21 23.35
N LEU A 582 -14.24 -2.91 23.89
CA LEU A 582 -14.49 -2.95 25.35
C LEU A 582 -14.22 -4.35 25.93
N LYS A 583 -14.72 -5.43 25.30
CA LYS A 583 -14.48 -6.81 25.75
C LYS A 583 -13.01 -7.21 25.78
N LYS A 584 -12.19 -6.63 24.91
CA LYS A 584 -10.74 -6.93 24.85
C LYS A 584 -9.89 -6.08 25.78
N MET A 585 -10.46 -5.02 26.38
CA MET A 585 -9.75 -4.07 27.24
C MET A 585 -10.08 -4.24 28.74
N THR A 586 -10.70 -5.33 29.15
CA THR A 586 -11.10 -5.60 30.54
C THR A 586 -9.93 -5.73 31.53
N GLU A 587 -8.77 -6.17 31.05
CA GLU A 587 -7.58 -6.36 31.90
C GLU A 587 -6.85 -5.04 32.25
N GLY A 588 -7.14 -3.95 31.53
CA GLY A 588 -6.54 -2.63 31.72
C GLY A 588 -6.10 -2.00 30.41
N PHE A 589 -5.64 -0.76 30.49
CA PHE A 589 -5.20 0.01 29.34
C PHE A 589 -3.71 -0.19 29.09
N LYS A 590 -3.37 -0.57 27.84
CA LYS A 590 -2.02 -0.53 27.28
C LYS A 590 -2.11 0.00 25.84
N VAL A 591 -1.26 0.98 25.50
CA VAL A 591 -1.26 1.64 24.20
C VAL A 591 -1.19 0.62 23.05
N GLN A 592 -0.19 -0.27 23.08
CA GLN A 592 0.01 -1.26 22.03
C GLN A 592 -1.19 -2.22 21.88
N SER A 593 -1.77 -2.64 23.00
CA SER A 593 -2.95 -3.53 22.99
C SER A 593 -4.15 -2.82 22.38
N TYR A 594 -4.39 -1.57 22.77
CA TYR A 594 -5.52 -0.80 22.22
C TYR A 594 -5.36 -0.51 20.73
N LEU A 595 -4.17 -0.11 20.25
CA LEU A 595 -3.92 0.13 18.83
C LEU A 595 -4.14 -1.14 17.98
N LYS A 596 -3.70 -2.31 18.47
CA LYS A 596 -3.97 -3.60 17.81
C LYS A 596 -5.47 -3.93 17.77
N ILE A 597 -6.17 -3.71 18.86
CA ILE A 597 -7.61 -3.97 18.98
C ILE A 597 -8.41 -3.02 18.08
N ARG A 598 -8.10 -1.72 18.10
CA ARG A 598 -8.71 -0.71 17.24
C ARG A 598 -8.54 -1.06 15.77
N ALA A 599 -7.32 -1.48 15.43
CA ALA A 599 -6.97 -1.92 14.11
C ALA A 599 -7.79 -3.15 13.68
N ALA A 600 -7.89 -4.17 14.51
CA ALA A 600 -8.67 -5.37 14.24
C ALA A 600 -10.18 -5.06 14.12
N ALA A 601 -10.71 -4.17 14.95
CA ALA A 601 -12.12 -3.80 14.94
C ALA A 601 -12.55 -3.14 13.61
N VAL A 602 -11.78 -2.15 13.12
CA VAL A 602 -12.07 -1.46 11.85
C VAL A 602 -12.07 -2.43 10.66
N LEU A 603 -11.22 -3.46 10.69
CA LEU A 603 -11.04 -4.38 9.57
C LEU A 603 -11.99 -5.58 9.58
N GLN A 604 -12.61 -5.89 10.71
CA GLN A 604 -13.73 -6.85 10.73
C GLN A 604 -14.89 -6.43 9.82
N LYS A 605 -15.03 -5.13 9.51
CA LYS A 605 -16.02 -4.56 8.60
C LYS A 605 -15.89 -4.97 7.13
N THR A 606 -14.67 -5.21 6.66
CA THR A 606 -14.40 -5.38 5.22
C THR A 606 -14.68 -6.78 4.71
N ALA A 607 -14.95 -7.74 5.58
CA ALA A 607 -15.50 -9.02 5.13
C ALA A 607 -16.94 -8.75 4.63
N PRO A 608 -17.24 -8.89 3.32
CA PRO A 608 -18.63 -8.91 2.91
C PRO A 608 -19.29 -10.00 3.73
N SER A 609 -20.32 -9.65 4.50
CA SER A 609 -21.20 -10.65 5.06
C SER A 609 -21.86 -11.34 3.85
N LYS A 610 -21.20 -12.35 3.30
CA LYS A 610 -21.96 -13.39 2.65
C LYS A 610 -22.93 -13.79 3.73
N LYS A 611 -24.22 -13.41 3.57
CA LYS A 611 -25.31 -14.01 4.31
C LYS A 611 -25.12 -15.52 4.16
N LYS A 612 -24.27 -16.11 4.99
CA LYS A 612 -24.38 -17.53 5.27
C LYS A 612 -25.79 -17.60 5.85
N LYS A 613 -26.74 -18.14 5.07
CA LYS A 613 -27.88 -18.79 5.67
C LYS A 613 -27.29 -19.54 6.84
N LEU A 614 -27.62 -19.14 8.06
CA LEU A 614 -27.42 -19.99 9.22
C LEU A 614 -28.20 -21.28 8.89
N SER A 615 -27.52 -22.27 8.36
CA SER A 615 -27.98 -23.63 8.51
C SER A 615 -27.78 -23.93 10.00
N SER A 616 -28.85 -23.86 10.72
CA SER A 616 -28.99 -24.37 12.07
C SER A 616 -28.41 -25.78 12.14
N LYS A 617 -27.64 -26.04 13.19
CA LYS A 617 -27.11 -27.30 13.68
C LYS A 617 -25.69 -27.64 13.22
N ARG A 618 -24.74 -26.82 13.62
CA ARG A 618 -23.39 -27.33 13.92
C ARG A 618 -23.46 -27.85 15.35
N ASP A 619 -23.38 -29.16 15.48
CA ASP A 619 -23.36 -29.75 16.82
C ASP A 619 -22.03 -29.38 17.50
N PRO A 620 -22.05 -28.69 18.64
CA PRO A 620 -20.83 -28.27 19.35
C PRO A 620 -19.97 -29.46 19.79
N ILE A 621 -20.58 -30.63 20.04
CA ILE A 621 -19.90 -31.81 20.56
C ILE A 621 -18.99 -32.42 19.50
N LEU A 622 -19.45 -32.62 18.26
CA LEU A 622 -18.61 -33.15 17.17
C LEU A 622 -17.47 -32.17 16.82
N ALA A 623 -17.73 -30.89 16.82
CA ALA A 623 -16.69 -29.88 16.56
C ALA A 623 -15.62 -29.85 17.67
N LEU A 624 -15.99 -30.13 18.92
CA LEU A 624 -15.07 -30.25 20.04
C LEU A 624 -14.21 -31.51 19.89
N GLY A 625 -14.82 -32.66 19.65
CA GLY A 625 -14.11 -33.95 19.46
C GLY A 625 -13.09 -33.91 18.31
N LEU A 626 -13.45 -33.30 17.17
CA LEU A 626 -12.51 -33.11 16.04
C LEU A 626 -11.36 -32.11 16.37
N ARG A 627 -11.56 -31.16 17.26
CA ARG A 627 -10.48 -30.28 17.76
C ARG A 627 -9.53 -31.03 18.67
N GLU A 628 -10.06 -31.80 19.62
CA GLU A 628 -9.27 -32.62 20.54
C GLU A 628 -8.45 -33.66 19.76
N LEU A 629 -9.05 -34.39 18.82
CA LEU A 629 -8.32 -35.29 17.93
C LEU A 629 -7.17 -34.59 17.20
N ARG A 630 -7.42 -33.43 16.62
CA ARG A 630 -6.39 -32.66 15.92
C ARG A 630 -5.28 -32.16 16.86
N ASP A 631 -5.62 -31.78 18.08
CA ASP A 631 -4.67 -31.35 19.10
C ASP A 631 -3.79 -32.53 19.56
N ASP A 632 -4.34 -33.72 19.70
CA ASP A 632 -3.62 -34.92 20.08
C ASP A 632 -2.66 -35.38 18.96
N ILE A 633 -3.09 -35.39 17.71
CA ILE A 633 -2.23 -35.67 16.57
C ILE A 633 -1.12 -34.63 16.46
N SER A 634 -1.43 -33.36 16.69
CA SER A 634 -0.46 -32.27 16.65
C SER A 634 0.65 -32.44 17.69
N LYS A 635 0.29 -32.86 18.90
CA LYS A 635 1.25 -33.14 19.98
C LYS A 635 2.06 -34.40 19.70
N ALA A 636 1.43 -35.45 19.21
CA ALA A 636 2.08 -36.74 18.91
C ALA A 636 3.10 -36.64 17.76
N GLU A 637 2.77 -35.89 16.70
CA GLU A 637 3.64 -35.74 15.54
C GLU A 637 4.51 -34.47 15.57
N ASN A 638 4.34 -33.62 16.59
CA ASN A 638 5.01 -32.32 16.72
C ASN A 638 4.89 -31.43 15.48
N ILE A 639 3.68 -31.38 14.89
CA ILE A 639 3.36 -30.58 13.71
C ILE A 639 2.23 -29.57 13.99
N PRO A 640 2.22 -28.41 13.34
CA PRO A 640 1.14 -27.43 13.49
C PRO A 640 -0.23 -27.96 13.04
N HIS A 641 -1.31 -27.59 13.72
CA HIS A 641 -2.70 -28.00 13.47
C HIS A 641 -3.14 -27.87 11.99
N PHE A 642 -2.72 -26.84 11.28
CA PHE A 642 -3.09 -26.60 9.88
C PHE A 642 -2.48 -27.62 8.90
N GLN A 643 -1.42 -28.33 9.29
CA GLN A 643 -0.83 -29.39 8.47
C GLN A 643 -1.66 -30.66 8.53
N ILE A 644 -2.37 -30.91 9.63
CA ILE A 644 -3.30 -32.02 9.79
C ILE A 644 -4.56 -31.72 8.97
N PHE A 645 -5.35 -30.76 9.41
CA PHE A 645 -6.43 -30.13 8.64
C PHE A 645 -6.81 -28.76 9.21
N THR A 646 -7.29 -27.87 8.33
CA THR A 646 -7.61 -26.50 8.71
C THR A 646 -8.93 -26.43 9.49
N GLN A 647 -9.17 -25.30 10.19
CA GLN A 647 -10.44 -25.04 10.88
C GLN A 647 -11.64 -25.08 9.90
N GLU A 648 -11.43 -24.65 8.67
CA GLU A 648 -12.45 -24.70 7.61
C GLU A 648 -12.79 -26.13 7.21
N THR A 649 -11.76 -26.99 7.09
CA THR A 649 -11.91 -28.41 6.85
C THR A 649 -12.63 -29.11 8.01
N LEU A 650 -12.31 -28.77 9.26
CA LEU A 650 -13.01 -29.30 10.45
C LEU A 650 -14.51 -29.00 10.37
N TYR A 651 -14.89 -27.78 10.05
CA TYR A 651 -16.30 -27.42 9.93
C TYR A 651 -16.97 -28.08 8.71
N ALA A 652 -16.24 -28.28 7.61
CA ALA A 652 -16.76 -28.99 6.46
C ALA A 652 -17.02 -30.48 6.77
N ILE A 653 -16.19 -31.10 7.63
CA ILE A 653 -16.42 -32.46 8.15
C ILE A 653 -17.69 -32.50 9.01
N CYS A 654 -17.87 -31.54 9.92
CA CYS A 654 -19.08 -31.44 10.75
C CYS A 654 -20.35 -31.25 9.89
N ASP A 655 -20.29 -30.48 8.83
CA ASP A 655 -21.43 -30.20 7.97
C ASP A 655 -21.78 -31.38 7.03
N SER A 656 -20.79 -32.18 6.61
CA SER A 656 -20.97 -33.27 5.66
C SER A 656 -21.12 -34.66 6.30
N LEU A 657 -20.66 -34.84 7.55
CA LEU A 657 -20.66 -36.10 8.29
C LEU A 657 -20.21 -37.32 7.45
N PRO A 658 -19.02 -37.31 6.86
CA PRO A 658 -18.55 -38.37 5.97
C PRO A 658 -18.41 -39.69 6.77
N ARG A 659 -18.91 -40.79 6.23
CA ARG A 659 -18.85 -42.13 6.84
C ARG A 659 -17.90 -43.09 6.14
N THR A 660 -17.39 -42.70 5.00
CA THR A 660 -16.46 -43.50 4.20
C THR A 660 -15.27 -42.66 3.75
N GLU A 661 -14.12 -43.26 3.48
CA GLU A 661 -12.97 -42.58 2.89
C GLU A 661 -13.32 -41.85 1.61
N LYS A 662 -14.20 -42.41 0.77
CA LYS A 662 -14.64 -41.77 -0.48
C LYS A 662 -15.42 -40.49 -0.23
N GLU A 663 -16.19 -40.43 0.84
CA GLU A 663 -16.91 -39.22 1.25
C GLU A 663 -15.97 -38.20 1.90
N LEU A 664 -15.03 -38.67 2.72
CA LEU A 664 -14.03 -37.83 3.36
C LEU A 664 -13.11 -37.15 2.32
N LEU A 665 -12.77 -37.83 1.23
CA LEU A 665 -12.05 -37.31 0.09
C LEU A 665 -12.78 -36.16 -0.63
N LYS A 666 -14.13 -36.12 -0.55
CA LYS A 666 -14.92 -35.01 -1.13
C LYS A 666 -14.94 -33.77 -0.26
N VAL A 667 -14.50 -33.85 0.97
CA VAL A 667 -14.42 -32.69 1.90
C VAL A 667 -13.28 -31.78 1.51
N ASN A 668 -13.59 -30.49 1.32
CA ASN A 668 -12.58 -29.52 0.95
C ASN A 668 -11.46 -29.45 2.02
N GLY A 669 -10.22 -29.65 1.60
CA GLY A 669 -9.05 -29.70 2.47
C GLY A 669 -8.64 -31.08 2.94
N MET A 670 -9.40 -32.16 2.60
CA MET A 670 -9.05 -33.55 2.84
C MET A 670 -8.56 -34.19 1.53
N GLY A 671 -7.28 -34.02 1.20
CA GLY A 671 -6.65 -34.70 0.05
C GLY A 671 -6.23 -36.11 0.36
N LYS A 672 -5.91 -36.90 -0.69
CA LYS A 672 -5.55 -38.34 -0.59
C LYS A 672 -4.53 -38.68 0.50
N ILE A 673 -3.50 -37.81 0.68
CA ILE A 673 -2.44 -38.00 1.69
C ILE A 673 -3.01 -37.88 3.10
N ARG A 674 -3.85 -36.87 3.37
CA ARG A 674 -4.47 -36.62 4.68
C ARG A 674 -5.49 -37.69 5.04
N VAL A 675 -6.30 -38.12 4.08
CA VAL A 675 -7.28 -39.21 4.30
C VAL A 675 -6.57 -40.50 4.59
N LYS A 676 -5.49 -40.85 3.87
CA LYS A 676 -4.70 -42.04 4.16
C LYS A 676 -4.03 -42.02 5.55
N LYS A 677 -3.68 -40.83 6.04
CA LYS A 677 -2.91 -40.68 7.29
C LYS A 677 -3.79 -40.48 8.53
N TYR A 678 -4.89 -39.79 8.42
CA TYR A 678 -5.75 -39.38 9.54
C TYR A 678 -7.22 -39.75 9.33
N GLY A 679 -7.54 -40.40 8.21
CA GLY A 679 -8.92 -40.71 7.80
C GLY A 679 -9.63 -41.68 8.75
N ASP A 680 -8.94 -42.71 9.18
CA ASP A 680 -9.53 -43.77 10.04
C ASP A 680 -9.96 -43.17 11.39
N GLU A 681 -9.10 -42.39 12.05
CA GLU A 681 -9.41 -41.77 13.35
C GLU A 681 -10.56 -40.73 13.23
N ILE A 682 -10.60 -40.00 12.13
CA ILE A 682 -11.68 -39.02 11.87
C ILE A 682 -13.00 -39.76 11.63
N LEU A 683 -13.00 -40.86 10.86
CA LEU A 683 -14.19 -41.63 10.54
C LEU A 683 -14.72 -42.38 11.79
N GLU A 684 -13.84 -42.91 12.62
CA GLU A 684 -14.20 -43.53 13.90
C GLU A 684 -14.89 -42.57 14.85
N LEU A 685 -14.34 -41.34 14.98
CA LEU A 685 -14.94 -40.31 15.80
C LEU A 685 -16.33 -39.91 15.29
N ILE A 686 -16.48 -39.78 13.96
CA ILE A 686 -17.79 -39.44 13.34
C ILE A 686 -18.78 -40.60 13.51
N GLU A 687 -18.34 -41.85 13.38
CA GLU A 687 -19.19 -43.03 13.58
C GLU A 687 -19.68 -43.13 15.02
N THR A 688 -18.81 -42.92 16.00
CA THR A 688 -19.13 -42.86 17.43
C THR A 688 -20.15 -41.78 17.72
N TYR A 689 -19.89 -40.54 17.23
CA TYR A 689 -20.81 -39.43 17.37
C TYR A 689 -22.21 -39.74 16.78
N CYS A 690 -22.26 -40.40 15.58
CA CYS A 690 -23.52 -40.75 14.94
C CYS A 690 -24.29 -41.84 15.67
N LYS A 691 -23.58 -42.80 16.30
CA LYS A 691 -24.19 -43.83 17.13
C LYS A 691 -24.80 -43.26 18.41
N GLU A 692 -24.08 -42.41 19.11
CA GLU A 692 -24.52 -41.75 20.34
C GLU A 692 -25.72 -40.80 20.14
N ASN A 693 -25.77 -40.11 19.02
CA ASN A 693 -26.83 -39.16 18.70
C ASN A 693 -27.98 -39.74 17.87
N ARG A 694 -28.02 -41.07 17.67
CA ARG A 694 -29.05 -41.81 16.89
C ARG A 694 -29.28 -41.21 15.49
N ILE A 695 -28.24 -40.74 14.84
CA ILE A 695 -28.29 -40.17 13.47
C ILE A 695 -28.28 -41.36 12.50
N ASN A 696 -29.47 -41.93 12.22
CA ASN A 696 -29.65 -42.97 11.21
C ASN A 696 -29.51 -42.36 9.81
N ALA A 697 -28.94 -43.14 8.89
CA ALA A 697 -28.91 -42.86 7.50
C ALA A 697 -30.32 -42.78 6.94
N PHE A 698 -30.89 -41.60 6.81
CA PHE A 698 -32.00 -41.30 5.89
C PHE A 698 -32.08 -39.80 5.64
N ASN A 699 -31.63 -39.39 4.51
CA ASN A 699 -32.37 -38.71 3.46
C ASN A 699 -31.42 -38.36 2.31
N GLU A 700 -31.39 -39.16 1.31
CA GLU A 700 -31.16 -38.71 -0.05
C GLU A 700 -32.28 -37.72 -0.42
N GLN A 701 -32.18 -36.46 0.04
CA GLN A 701 -32.82 -35.40 -0.67
C GLN A 701 -31.86 -35.02 -1.79
N LYS A 702 -32.26 -35.40 -3.03
CA LYS A 702 -31.73 -34.86 -4.26
C LYS A 702 -31.44 -33.37 -4.10
N LYS A 703 -30.18 -33.01 -3.91
CA LYS A 703 -29.68 -31.71 -4.38
C LYS A 703 -29.77 -31.86 -5.89
N GLU A 704 -30.66 -31.08 -6.53
CA GLU A 704 -30.55 -30.78 -7.94
C GLU A 704 -29.11 -30.27 -8.16
N ASP A 705 -28.30 -31.12 -8.79
CA ASP A 705 -27.00 -30.73 -9.28
C ASP A 705 -27.23 -29.56 -10.24
N LYS A 706 -26.72 -28.38 -9.92
CA LYS A 706 -26.65 -27.28 -10.86
C LYS A 706 -25.73 -27.74 -11.98
N LYS A 707 -26.34 -28.20 -13.07
CA LYS A 707 -25.67 -28.62 -14.30
C LYS A 707 -24.64 -27.57 -14.70
N SER A 708 -23.42 -27.98 -15.02
CA SER A 708 -22.39 -27.06 -15.46
C SER A 708 -22.84 -26.31 -16.73
N THR A 709 -22.38 -25.10 -16.92
CA THR A 709 -22.70 -24.29 -18.12
C THR A 709 -22.40 -25.03 -19.42
N LYS A 710 -21.36 -25.88 -19.45
CA LYS A 710 -20.99 -26.72 -20.60
C LYS A 710 -22.00 -27.85 -20.80
N GLN A 711 -22.42 -28.49 -19.73
CA GLN A 711 -23.39 -29.59 -19.76
C GLN A 711 -24.76 -29.14 -20.26
N ILE A 712 -25.20 -27.95 -19.91
CA ILE A 712 -26.45 -27.39 -20.43
C ILE A 712 -26.36 -27.12 -21.95
N SER A 713 -25.24 -26.60 -22.47
CA SER A 713 -25.05 -26.44 -23.92
C SER A 713 -25.03 -27.80 -24.63
N PHE A 714 -24.35 -28.80 -24.05
CA PHE A 714 -24.27 -30.15 -24.57
C PHE A 714 -25.65 -30.83 -24.63
N GLU A 715 -26.45 -30.74 -23.56
CA GLU A 715 -27.82 -31.32 -23.53
C GLU A 715 -28.74 -30.68 -24.55
N LEU A 716 -28.63 -29.37 -24.78
CA LEU A 716 -29.40 -28.65 -25.81
C LEU A 716 -28.95 -29.07 -27.20
N PHE A 717 -27.68 -29.30 -27.43
CA PHE A 717 -27.14 -29.81 -28.68
C PHE A 717 -27.62 -31.25 -28.97
N LYS A 718 -27.61 -32.11 -27.98
CA LYS A 718 -28.16 -33.50 -28.10
C LYS A 718 -29.68 -33.53 -28.29
N LYS A 719 -30.39 -32.46 -27.95
CA LYS A 719 -31.80 -32.26 -28.28
C LYS A 719 -32.04 -31.79 -29.73
N GLY A 720 -30.98 -31.63 -30.51
CA GLY A 720 -31.05 -31.25 -31.91
C GLY A 720 -31.04 -29.75 -32.24
N LEU A 721 -30.78 -28.88 -31.24
CA LEU A 721 -30.63 -27.44 -31.45
C LEU A 721 -29.29 -27.13 -32.12
N SER A 722 -29.30 -26.24 -33.10
CA SER A 722 -28.06 -25.73 -33.72
C SER A 722 -27.28 -24.80 -32.78
N ILE A 723 -25.98 -24.65 -32.99
CA ILE A 723 -25.10 -23.76 -32.22
C ILE A 723 -25.69 -22.33 -32.12
N LYS A 724 -26.31 -21.83 -33.19
CA LYS A 724 -26.90 -20.49 -33.20
C LYS A 724 -28.16 -20.41 -32.31
N GLU A 725 -28.98 -21.44 -32.30
CA GLU A 725 -30.19 -21.49 -31.47
C GLU A 725 -29.81 -21.62 -29.99
N ILE A 726 -28.83 -22.47 -29.66
CA ILE A 726 -28.31 -22.61 -28.30
C ILE A 726 -27.69 -21.27 -27.81
N ALA A 727 -26.95 -20.58 -28.67
CA ALA A 727 -26.37 -19.28 -28.35
C ALA A 727 -27.45 -18.24 -28.06
N ARG A 728 -28.56 -18.22 -28.86
CA ARG A 728 -29.68 -17.31 -28.63
C ARG A 728 -30.45 -17.65 -27.35
N GLU A 729 -30.79 -18.91 -27.13
CA GLU A 729 -31.57 -19.39 -25.99
C GLU A 729 -30.82 -19.11 -24.66
N ARG A 730 -29.51 -19.26 -24.70
CA ARG A 730 -28.66 -19.08 -23.50
C ARG A 730 -28.02 -17.72 -23.37
N SER A 731 -28.29 -16.77 -24.27
CA SER A 731 -27.68 -15.44 -24.32
C SER A 731 -26.14 -15.51 -24.33
N LEU A 732 -25.57 -16.47 -25.06
CA LEU A 732 -24.15 -16.68 -25.26
C LEU A 732 -23.75 -16.37 -26.71
N THR A 733 -22.42 -16.23 -26.94
CA THR A 733 -21.90 -16.15 -28.31
C THR A 733 -21.78 -17.53 -28.92
N SER A 734 -21.91 -17.67 -30.26
CA SER A 734 -21.71 -18.95 -30.96
C SER A 734 -20.36 -19.57 -30.64
N GLY A 735 -19.28 -18.78 -30.55
CA GLY A 735 -17.94 -19.25 -30.20
C GLY A 735 -17.85 -19.79 -28.76
N THR A 736 -18.67 -19.28 -27.81
CA THR A 736 -18.75 -19.83 -26.46
C THR A 736 -19.44 -21.20 -26.47
N VAL A 737 -20.51 -21.36 -27.25
CA VAL A 737 -21.22 -22.65 -27.39
C VAL A 737 -20.31 -23.68 -28.08
N GLU A 738 -19.59 -23.28 -29.13
CA GLU A 738 -18.58 -24.12 -29.80
C GLU A 738 -17.51 -24.58 -28.81
N SER A 739 -17.01 -23.69 -27.96
CA SER A 739 -16.03 -24.03 -26.93
C SER A 739 -16.58 -25.01 -25.88
N HIS A 740 -17.88 -24.89 -25.54
CA HIS A 740 -18.54 -25.82 -24.64
C HIS A 740 -18.62 -27.22 -25.28
N LEU A 741 -19.04 -27.32 -26.54
CA LEU A 741 -19.18 -28.58 -27.27
C LEU A 741 -17.82 -29.23 -27.57
N ALA A 742 -16.79 -28.42 -27.90
CA ALA A 742 -15.43 -28.90 -28.13
C ALA A 742 -14.85 -29.67 -26.93
N SER A 743 -15.29 -29.39 -25.71
CA SER A 743 -14.83 -30.08 -24.48
C SER A 743 -15.35 -31.53 -24.38
N TYR A 744 -16.34 -31.93 -25.20
CA TYR A 744 -16.93 -33.28 -25.26
C TYR A 744 -16.43 -34.08 -26.46
N ILE A 745 -15.59 -33.50 -27.34
CA ILE A 745 -14.97 -34.24 -28.46
C ILE A 745 -14.01 -35.33 -27.94
N PRO A 746 -13.10 -35.07 -26.99
CA PRO A 746 -12.16 -36.10 -26.50
C PRO A 746 -12.82 -37.28 -25.78
N SER A 747 -14.02 -37.11 -25.24
CA SER A 747 -14.80 -38.20 -24.63
C SER A 747 -15.64 -39.00 -25.64
N GLY A 748 -15.66 -38.57 -26.91
CA GLY A 748 -16.51 -39.21 -27.94
C GLY A 748 -18.00 -38.88 -27.81
N GLU A 749 -18.41 -38.03 -26.87
CA GLU A 749 -19.82 -37.68 -26.67
C GLU A 749 -20.36 -36.72 -27.74
N VAL A 750 -19.47 -35.98 -28.41
CA VAL A 750 -19.78 -35.15 -29.57
C VAL A 750 -18.85 -35.55 -30.69
N ASP A 751 -19.44 -36.03 -31.82
CA ASP A 751 -18.68 -36.32 -33.05
C ASP A 751 -18.27 -34.99 -33.70
N ILE A 752 -16.99 -34.86 -34.05
CA ILE A 752 -16.49 -33.66 -34.72
C ILE A 752 -17.22 -33.42 -36.06
N LEU A 753 -17.68 -34.46 -36.71
CA LEU A 753 -18.43 -34.36 -37.98
C LEU A 753 -19.82 -33.73 -37.80
N GLU A 754 -20.35 -33.70 -36.59
CA GLU A 754 -21.56 -32.91 -36.24
C GLU A 754 -21.28 -31.40 -36.22
N LEU A 755 -20.01 -30.98 -36.06
CA LEU A 755 -19.60 -29.59 -35.93
C LEU A 755 -18.87 -29.05 -37.16
N ILE A 756 -18.13 -29.92 -37.85
CA ILE A 756 -17.33 -29.55 -39.04
C ILE A 756 -17.68 -30.53 -40.20
N PRO A 757 -18.03 -30.01 -41.40
CA PRO A 757 -18.34 -30.84 -42.55
C PRO A 757 -17.17 -31.76 -42.93
N LEU A 758 -17.43 -33.02 -43.27
CA LEU A 758 -16.44 -34.05 -43.55
C LEU A 758 -15.38 -33.63 -44.59
N LYS A 759 -15.78 -32.98 -45.68
CA LYS A 759 -14.82 -32.47 -46.71
C LYS A 759 -13.86 -31.43 -46.13
N LYS A 760 -14.35 -30.54 -45.26
CA LYS A 760 -13.53 -29.52 -44.60
C LYS A 760 -12.61 -30.15 -43.57
N TYR A 761 -13.12 -31.08 -42.79
CA TYR A 761 -12.37 -31.80 -41.76
C TYR A 761 -11.19 -32.59 -42.40
N GLN A 762 -11.42 -33.34 -43.46
CA GLN A 762 -10.37 -34.08 -44.16
C GLN A 762 -9.30 -33.17 -44.80
N LYS A 763 -9.71 -32.00 -45.30
CA LYS A 763 -8.75 -30.98 -45.82
C LYS A 763 -7.91 -30.42 -44.69
N MET A 764 -8.53 -30.10 -43.54
CA MET A 764 -7.84 -29.55 -42.36
C MET A 764 -6.83 -30.55 -41.79
N ILE A 765 -7.16 -31.84 -41.69
CA ILE A 765 -6.22 -32.87 -41.23
C ILE A 765 -4.97 -32.90 -42.13
N LYS A 766 -5.13 -33.00 -43.42
CA LYS A 766 -4.00 -33.03 -44.36
C LYS A 766 -3.08 -31.82 -44.25
N GLU A 767 -3.65 -30.64 -44.03
CA GLU A 767 -2.87 -29.42 -43.86
C GLU A 767 -2.18 -29.35 -42.48
N ILE A 768 -2.83 -29.80 -41.41
CA ILE A 768 -2.27 -29.87 -40.07
C ILE A 768 -1.11 -30.88 -39.99
N GLU A 769 -1.25 -32.05 -40.61
CA GLU A 769 -0.20 -33.08 -40.63
C GLU A 769 1.02 -32.68 -41.50
N ALA A 770 0.83 -31.77 -42.47
CA ALA A 770 1.90 -31.26 -43.32
C ALA A 770 2.73 -30.14 -42.71
N VAL A 771 2.34 -29.61 -41.52
CA VAL A 771 2.94 -28.44 -40.89
C VAL A 771 3.48 -28.79 -39.50
N GLU A 772 4.79 -28.62 -39.28
CA GLU A 772 5.34 -28.61 -37.90
C GLU A 772 4.97 -27.32 -37.18
N TYR A 773 4.23 -27.41 -36.07
CA TYR A 773 3.79 -26.24 -35.32
C TYR A 773 4.16 -26.31 -33.83
N LYS A 774 4.46 -25.16 -33.22
CA LYS A 774 4.80 -25.03 -31.80
C LYS A 774 3.59 -24.70 -30.92
N ASN A 775 2.60 -24.07 -31.48
CA ASN A 775 1.35 -23.68 -30.80
C ASN A 775 0.24 -23.39 -31.83
N LEU A 776 -0.99 -23.19 -31.34
CA LEU A 776 -2.16 -22.99 -32.22
C LEU A 776 -2.07 -21.71 -33.09
N THR A 777 -1.39 -20.66 -32.63
CA THR A 777 -1.19 -19.44 -33.40
C THR A 777 -0.26 -19.71 -34.59
N HIS A 778 0.86 -20.40 -34.34
CA HIS A 778 1.80 -20.79 -35.40
C HIS A 778 1.16 -21.74 -36.42
N LEU A 779 0.28 -22.65 -35.96
CA LEU A 779 -0.51 -23.50 -36.88
C LEU A 779 -1.42 -22.63 -37.78
N LYS A 780 -2.16 -21.68 -37.15
CA LYS A 780 -3.10 -20.81 -37.89
C LYS A 780 -2.44 -19.96 -38.96
N GLU A 781 -1.18 -19.56 -38.76
CA GLU A 781 -0.40 -18.78 -39.72
C GLU A 781 0.05 -19.59 -40.95
N ASN A 782 0.16 -20.92 -40.81
CA ASN A 782 0.70 -21.83 -41.80
C ASN A 782 -0.33 -22.75 -42.51
N VAL A 783 -1.62 -22.59 -42.16
CA VAL A 783 -2.74 -23.31 -42.81
C VAL A 783 -3.68 -22.30 -43.50
N ASP A 784 -4.67 -22.81 -44.23
CA ASP A 784 -5.64 -21.97 -44.94
C ASP A 784 -6.29 -20.93 -44.00
N LYS A 785 -6.20 -19.66 -44.40
CA LYS A 785 -6.70 -18.52 -43.61
C LYS A 785 -8.22 -18.54 -43.32
N SER A 786 -8.97 -19.35 -44.05
CA SER A 786 -10.41 -19.51 -43.85
C SER A 786 -10.78 -20.33 -42.63
N TYR A 787 -9.85 -21.09 -41.99
CA TYR A 787 -10.13 -21.86 -40.76
C TYR A 787 -10.12 -20.96 -39.58
N SER A 788 -11.12 -21.08 -38.71
CA SER A 788 -11.15 -20.38 -37.43
C SER A 788 -10.22 -21.03 -36.40
N PHE A 789 -9.77 -20.27 -35.41
CA PHE A 789 -9.01 -20.81 -34.27
C PHE A 789 -9.75 -21.93 -33.53
N MET A 790 -11.10 -21.83 -33.49
CA MET A 790 -11.92 -22.82 -32.80
C MET A 790 -11.99 -24.11 -33.63
N GLU A 791 -12.14 -24.02 -34.94
CA GLU A 791 -12.13 -25.19 -35.83
C GLU A 791 -10.79 -25.95 -35.76
N LEU A 792 -9.66 -25.23 -35.81
CA LEU A 792 -8.35 -25.85 -35.62
C LEU A 792 -8.22 -26.55 -34.27
N ARG A 793 -8.71 -25.92 -33.19
CA ARG A 793 -8.70 -26.51 -31.86
C ARG A 793 -9.56 -27.77 -31.78
N MET A 794 -10.75 -27.76 -32.39
CA MET A 794 -11.64 -28.96 -32.44
C MET A 794 -10.98 -30.12 -33.18
N VAL A 795 -10.33 -29.86 -34.34
CA VAL A 795 -9.63 -30.91 -35.12
C VAL A 795 -8.47 -31.47 -34.29
N LEU A 796 -7.67 -30.64 -33.61
CA LEU A 796 -6.60 -31.12 -32.76
C LEU A 796 -7.09 -31.95 -31.59
N LEU A 797 -8.26 -31.61 -31.02
CA LEU A 797 -8.89 -32.40 -29.95
C LEU A 797 -9.41 -33.73 -30.43
N SER A 798 -9.78 -33.87 -31.71
CA SER A 798 -10.19 -35.11 -32.32
C SER A 798 -9.03 -36.01 -32.75
N LEU A 799 -7.86 -35.46 -33.03
CA LEU A 799 -6.63 -36.22 -33.38
C LEU A 799 -5.91 -36.79 -32.15
N ASN A 800 -6.23 -36.30 -30.96
CA ASN A 800 -5.69 -36.80 -29.68
C ASN A 800 -6.59 -37.86 -29.02
N GLN A 801 -7.51 -38.46 -29.74
CA GLN A 801 -8.34 -39.58 -29.29
C GLN A 801 -7.61 -40.90 -29.40
#